data_bbd89125449e2d5980111b500b66dbe5
#
_entry.id   bbd89125449e2d5980111b500b66dbe5
#
_cell.length_a   1.000
_cell.length_b   1.000
_cell.length_c   1.000
_cell.angle_alpha   90.00
_cell.angle_beta   90.00
_cell.angle_gamma   90.00
#
_symmetry.space_group_name_H-M   'P 1'
#
loop_
_entity.id
_entity.type
_entity.pdbx_description
1 polymer ?
#
loop_
_entity_poly.entity_id
_entity_poly.type
_entity_poly.pdbx_seq_one_letter_code
_entity_poly.pdbx_strand_id
1 'polypeptide(L)'
;MKKIYNLFIALSALMFASSCADEAGLDPDNPQMRNVTVRANLAETKVALAGAQLHWENGDEIALVFPRKAEPWHVCGLSATIEEENAPARAKFRGSMDKSVTVENGYAETGFAVYPKTAVAEDGSIAFNLPEVQTAATTVDKFAGIQKGINLTSGNVPLKKIVNKGETDSYFKNACSILRFTLADGVSSMTLTGTSNLAGQAPLALNGDGRLVVDTEGEWSNGSNSVTIKPSNGESFEDGTAYNLLVWPGEHTSLTLSVDYVADLGTVSKTTQLKAVFEPSKYYTLNFNVSSDALLVELDGALDNMIGGLTAFEGSLESAEGNVEALLAQVQSVTLMTEYLDNSAYAHFSVINGRPEKLDVKLDYIVKPESAADALVEAFQTDKSVFSGIVRYATGSSFEGTDVEVSDVVVNESPIGKYVTVSFTASKIDDKFYTESLATSLALKIVSGATDIVSDFAKLTPREGSTIKADRYDDIPVVPGARLVIPFSYAVSDPNASYVIEVSYQGVSNAYVGKYYPEFKTGNFSVVVGDDMSKLASAKVTLSLVIGSGEDKEVVAQDFTFVDSGARFSFGTFDKIDYVGGDVLVEPNTENVKTYIITSCTGVSNSGNIFSFSKNTGGERTATIDYKFNIEQATYDYYKSISLTQKAAGSSIDETKYYQSGEKVVLNAADAAGCSNYFNVVILGDGYVKADLMKGGKFERNSRSAMDSFFAIEPYKTFKDRFNVYMVAYESADEGTDIKSSGVEKNTYFNSYCQGGGNTAAYVADTAPVINAVKAAAGSGDAQYYRSIALLLINTDEQAGSTGYPVRGSNSDFVNGYSSFAIAVLAANSTGTNGLVKHEGGGHAFGRLADEYYSNGNTASSSNKTELSNWHAKGWYWNVNPNNTSNYYKFTNSAYTADEVGYWEGGWGYQYGMYRPTTGGMMQGSTGVFNAPSRHAIYHRIITETEGADAYSWSKFLEYDQKNR
;
A
#
# COMPACT_ATOMS: atom_id res chain seq x y z
N MET A 1 -26.57 -43.29 28.23
CA MET A 1 -25.22 -42.71 28.39
C MET A 1 -24.55 -42.42 27.08
N LYS A 2 -24.43 -43.33 26.12
CA LYS A 2 -23.91 -43.01 24.78
C LYS A 2 -24.65 -41.88 24.02
N LYS A 3 -25.96 -41.73 24.24
CA LYS A 3 -26.76 -40.65 23.63
C LYS A 3 -26.49 -39.28 24.26
N ILE A 4 -26.12 -39.21 25.52
CA ILE A 4 -25.78 -37.94 26.19
C ILE A 4 -24.38 -37.47 25.80
N TYR A 5 -23.45 -38.41 25.65
CA TYR A 5 -22.09 -38.10 25.20
C TYR A 5 -22.06 -37.57 23.76
N ASN A 6 -22.85 -38.18 22.88
CA ASN A 6 -23.02 -37.68 21.50
C ASN A 6 -23.79 -36.36 21.43
N LEU A 7 -24.64 -36.06 22.43
CA LEU A 7 -25.31 -34.75 22.47
C LEU A 7 -24.34 -33.63 22.92
N PHE A 8 -23.44 -33.93 23.85
CA PHE A 8 -22.40 -32.97 24.27
C PHE A 8 -21.41 -32.68 23.15
N ILE A 9 -21.02 -33.71 22.39
CA ILE A 9 -20.14 -33.58 21.22
C ILE A 9 -20.85 -32.86 20.06
N ALA A 10 -22.16 -33.15 19.88
CA ALA A 10 -22.93 -32.46 18.83
C ALA A 10 -23.26 -31.00 19.16
N LEU A 11 -23.39 -30.66 20.44
CA LEU A 11 -23.69 -29.28 20.87
C LEU A 11 -22.47 -28.36 20.81
N SER A 12 -21.25 -28.85 21.06
CA SER A 12 -20.03 -28.08 20.89
C SER A 12 -19.68 -27.87 19.42
N ALA A 13 -20.20 -28.70 18.51
CA ALA A 13 -19.92 -28.66 17.08
C ALA A 13 -20.78 -27.67 16.28
N LEU A 14 -21.88 -27.16 16.85
CA LEU A 14 -22.79 -26.28 16.10
C LEU A 14 -22.62 -24.79 16.39
N MET A 15 -21.64 -24.37 17.23
CA MET A 15 -21.63 -23.00 17.74
C MET A 15 -20.47 -22.09 17.34
N PHE A 16 -19.67 -22.45 16.37
CA PHE A 16 -18.56 -21.60 15.96
C PHE A 16 -18.70 -20.97 14.56
N ALA A 17 -19.92 -20.72 14.12
CA ALA A 17 -20.16 -20.06 12.84
C ALA A 17 -20.50 -18.56 12.98
N SER A 18 -19.90 -17.85 13.96
CA SER A 18 -19.95 -16.38 13.89
C SER A 18 -18.96 -15.73 14.86
N SER A 19 -17.78 -15.42 14.43
CA SER A 19 -17.08 -14.24 14.93
C SER A 19 -15.88 -13.96 14.06
N CYS A 20 -16.01 -12.97 13.24
CA CYS A 20 -15.02 -11.97 12.85
C CYS A 20 -15.72 -11.01 11.88
N ALA A 21 -16.38 -10.02 12.42
CA ALA A 21 -16.71 -8.80 11.70
C ALA A 21 -16.36 -7.65 12.63
N ASP A 22 -15.32 -6.91 12.27
CA ASP A 22 -15.08 -5.60 12.84
C ASP A 22 -16.23 -4.67 12.47
N GLU A 23 -16.79 -4.03 13.49
CA GLU A 23 -17.99 -3.20 13.42
C GLU A 23 -17.75 -1.89 12.69
N ALA A 24 -18.59 -1.61 11.70
CA ALA A 24 -19.14 -0.29 11.45
C ALA A 24 -20.42 -0.41 10.62
N GLY A 25 -21.57 -0.23 11.27
CA GLY A 25 -22.80 0.25 10.63
C GLY A 25 -23.53 -0.68 9.66
N LEU A 26 -23.48 -1.99 9.85
CA LEU A 26 -24.13 -2.97 8.99
C LEU A 26 -25.31 -3.62 9.72
N ASP A 27 -26.46 -3.74 9.03
CA ASP A 27 -27.63 -4.45 9.54
C ASP A 27 -27.38 -5.98 9.51
N PRO A 28 -27.10 -6.64 10.65
CA PRO A 28 -26.82 -8.08 10.66
C PRO A 28 -28.04 -8.97 10.39
N ASP A 29 -29.22 -8.38 10.29
CA ASP A 29 -30.48 -9.14 10.27
C ASP A 29 -31.05 -9.34 8.85
N ASN A 30 -30.39 -8.87 7.79
CA ASN A 30 -30.87 -9.09 6.42
C ASN A 30 -30.13 -10.24 5.71
N PRO A 31 -30.67 -11.46 5.66
CA PRO A 31 -30.02 -12.63 5.06
C PRO A 31 -29.83 -12.53 3.53
N GLN A 32 -30.41 -11.51 2.89
CA GLN A 32 -30.30 -11.27 1.44
C GLN A 32 -29.11 -10.37 1.06
N MET A 33 -28.46 -9.73 2.01
CA MET A 33 -27.36 -8.80 1.75
C MET A 33 -25.99 -9.45 2.01
N ARG A 34 -24.96 -8.98 1.29
CA ARG A 34 -23.55 -9.30 1.53
C ARG A 34 -22.76 -8.02 1.83
N ASN A 35 -21.81 -8.09 2.70
CA ASN A 35 -20.89 -6.99 2.95
C ASN A 35 -19.92 -6.82 1.77
N VAL A 36 -19.64 -5.58 1.41
CA VAL A 36 -18.76 -5.23 0.31
C VAL A 36 -17.74 -4.21 0.77
N THR A 37 -16.47 -4.46 0.45
CA THR A 37 -15.38 -3.51 0.64
C THR A 37 -14.68 -3.25 -0.68
N VAL A 38 -14.56 -1.98 -1.06
CA VAL A 38 -13.74 -1.53 -2.19
C VAL A 38 -12.55 -0.76 -1.64
N ARG A 39 -11.35 -1.26 -1.89
CA ARG A 39 -10.12 -0.50 -1.65
C ARG A 39 -9.89 0.38 -2.86
N ALA A 40 -10.26 1.64 -2.71
CA ALA A 40 -10.09 2.63 -3.75
C ALA A 40 -8.67 3.21 -3.72
N ASN A 41 -7.99 3.12 -4.85
CA ASN A 41 -6.74 3.81 -5.09
C ASN A 41 -7.00 4.87 -6.15
N LEU A 42 -6.72 6.14 -5.85
CA LEU A 42 -6.61 7.16 -6.87
C LEU A 42 -5.39 6.80 -7.71
N ALA A 43 -5.59 6.57 -9.01
CA ALA A 43 -4.48 6.35 -9.91
C ALA A 43 -3.53 7.54 -9.76
N GLU A 44 -2.26 7.25 -9.46
CA GLU A 44 -1.23 8.28 -9.53
C GLU A 44 -1.32 8.90 -10.92
N THR A 45 -1.87 10.10 -11.00
CA THR A 45 -1.58 10.98 -12.14
C THR A 45 -0.10 11.25 -12.00
N LYS A 46 0.70 10.60 -12.84
CA LYS A 46 2.17 10.62 -12.78
C LYS A 46 2.77 11.97 -13.20
N VAL A 47 2.16 13.05 -12.79
CA VAL A 47 2.78 14.35 -12.72
C VAL A 47 2.69 14.74 -11.26
N ALA A 48 3.71 14.38 -10.51
CA ALA A 48 4.00 14.99 -9.23
C ALA A 48 4.43 16.45 -9.52
N LEU A 49 3.47 17.31 -9.78
CA LEU A 49 3.63 18.73 -9.56
C LEU A 49 3.70 18.88 -8.04
N ALA A 50 4.82 19.36 -7.54
CA ALA A 50 5.06 19.58 -6.13
C ALA A 50 3.80 20.10 -5.43
N GLY A 51 3.16 19.26 -4.62
CA GLY A 51 2.07 19.65 -3.75
C GLY A 51 0.62 19.38 -4.19
N ALA A 52 0.33 18.72 -5.33
CA ALA A 52 -1.04 18.47 -5.77
C ALA A 52 -1.36 16.97 -5.94
N GLN A 53 -1.73 16.31 -4.85
CA GLN A 53 -2.29 14.95 -4.91
C GLN A 53 -3.79 14.99 -4.58
N LEU A 54 -4.61 14.30 -5.37
CA LEU A 54 -5.99 14.03 -5.01
C LEU A 54 -6.00 13.06 -3.82
N HIS A 55 -6.89 13.27 -2.86
CA HIS A 55 -7.03 12.41 -1.70
C HIS A 55 -8.49 12.17 -1.34
N TRP A 56 -8.75 11.04 -0.69
CA TRP A 56 -10.02 10.70 -0.10
C TRP A 56 -10.18 11.34 1.28
N GLU A 57 -11.42 11.65 1.65
CA GLU A 57 -11.78 12.09 3.00
C GLU A 57 -12.68 11.07 3.68
N ASN A 58 -12.63 11.03 5.03
CA ASN A 58 -13.58 10.23 5.79
C ASN A 58 -15.01 10.69 5.51
N GLY A 59 -15.89 9.75 5.19
CA GLY A 59 -17.26 10.02 4.83
C GLY A 59 -17.50 10.34 3.35
N ASP A 60 -16.48 10.33 2.48
CA ASP A 60 -16.72 10.32 1.04
C ASP A 60 -17.56 9.11 0.66
N GLU A 61 -18.47 9.27 -0.31
CA GLU A 61 -19.34 8.21 -0.76
C GLU A 61 -19.15 7.92 -2.25
N ILE A 62 -19.06 6.62 -2.56
CA ILE A 62 -19.09 6.11 -3.93
C ILE A 62 -20.35 5.29 -4.18
N ALA A 63 -20.77 5.18 -5.43
CA ALA A 63 -21.76 4.20 -5.85
C ALA A 63 -21.08 3.05 -6.59
N LEU A 64 -21.43 1.82 -6.24
CA LEU A 64 -21.13 0.65 -7.08
C LEU A 64 -22.31 0.42 -8.02
N VAL A 65 -22.03 0.36 -9.30
CA VAL A 65 -23.02 0.15 -10.36
C VAL A 65 -22.69 -1.13 -11.11
N PHE A 66 -23.61 -2.09 -11.11
CA PHE A 66 -23.47 -3.32 -11.87
C PHE A 66 -24.51 -3.35 -13.00
N PRO A 67 -24.06 -3.16 -14.27
CA PRO A 67 -24.93 -3.20 -15.44
C PRO A 67 -25.58 -4.58 -15.62
N ARG A 68 -26.79 -4.59 -16.14
CA ARG A 68 -27.54 -5.80 -16.49
C ARG A 68 -28.17 -5.63 -17.85
N LYS A 69 -28.32 -6.73 -18.62
CA LYS A 69 -28.99 -6.70 -19.96
C LYS A 69 -30.42 -6.24 -19.90
N ALA A 70 -31.11 -6.52 -18.79
CA ALA A 70 -32.47 -6.04 -18.52
C ALA A 70 -32.37 -5.05 -17.34
N GLU A 71 -32.87 -3.84 -17.53
CA GLU A 71 -32.97 -2.82 -16.47
C GLU A 71 -33.98 -3.22 -15.38
N PRO A 72 -33.82 -2.75 -14.15
CA PRO A 72 -32.84 -1.78 -13.66
C PRO A 72 -31.45 -2.39 -13.36
N TRP A 73 -30.42 -1.57 -13.44
CA TRP A 73 -29.09 -1.90 -12.94
C TRP A 73 -29.09 -1.94 -11.42
N HIS A 74 -28.12 -2.64 -10.84
CA HIS A 74 -27.98 -2.62 -9.39
C HIS A 74 -27.03 -1.50 -8.96
N VAL A 75 -27.47 -0.72 -7.96
CA VAL A 75 -26.71 0.38 -7.36
C VAL A 75 -26.59 0.15 -5.86
N CYS A 76 -25.37 0.23 -5.31
CA CYS A 76 -25.19 0.31 -3.88
C CYS A 76 -24.21 1.41 -3.49
N GLY A 77 -24.51 2.14 -2.40
CA GLY A 77 -23.65 3.18 -1.84
C GLY A 77 -22.65 2.61 -0.86
N LEU A 78 -21.40 3.09 -0.92
CA LEU A 78 -20.35 2.75 0.01
C LEU A 78 -19.73 4.03 0.59
N SER A 79 -19.37 4.01 1.88
CA SER A 79 -18.74 5.15 2.56
C SER A 79 -17.28 4.90 2.89
N ALA A 80 -16.45 5.92 2.79
CA ALA A 80 -15.01 5.88 2.99
C ALA A 80 -14.60 5.82 4.46
N THR A 81 -13.55 5.04 4.71
CA THR A 81 -12.73 5.10 5.92
C THR A 81 -11.27 5.19 5.51
N ILE A 82 -10.58 6.22 5.99
CA ILE A 82 -9.13 6.39 5.78
C ILE A 82 -8.41 5.64 6.91
N GLU A 83 -7.59 4.65 6.55
CA GLU A 83 -6.88 3.81 7.53
C GLU A 83 -5.47 4.32 7.85
N GLU A 84 -4.86 5.05 6.92
CA GLU A 84 -3.51 5.59 7.05
C GLU A 84 -3.54 7.11 6.83
N GLU A 85 -3.34 7.89 7.87
CA GLU A 85 -3.29 9.37 7.79
C GLU A 85 -2.23 9.87 6.78
N ASN A 86 -1.17 9.10 6.55
CA ASN A 86 -0.08 9.45 5.64
C ASN A 86 -0.28 8.94 4.19
N ALA A 87 -1.36 8.25 3.88
CA ALA A 87 -1.67 7.74 2.56
C ALA A 87 -3.09 8.12 2.08
N PRO A 88 -3.44 9.40 1.99
CA PRO A 88 -4.79 9.86 1.69
C PRO A 88 -5.28 9.52 0.27
N ALA A 89 -4.40 9.08 -0.62
CA ALA A 89 -4.79 8.55 -1.94
C ALA A 89 -5.46 7.17 -1.88
N ARG A 90 -5.50 6.54 -0.70
CA ARG A 90 -6.12 5.23 -0.48
C ARG A 90 -7.21 5.30 0.56
N ALA A 91 -8.34 4.67 0.26
CA ALA A 91 -9.47 4.56 1.18
C ALA A 91 -10.14 3.20 1.07
N LYS A 92 -10.74 2.74 2.16
CA LYS A 92 -11.67 1.61 2.15
C LYS A 92 -13.09 2.13 2.17
N PHE A 93 -13.84 1.80 1.13
CA PHE A 93 -15.27 2.07 1.02
C PHE A 93 -16.05 0.81 1.42
N ARG A 94 -16.94 0.93 2.40
CA ARG A 94 -17.72 -0.18 2.96
C ARG A 94 -19.21 0.05 2.79
N GLY A 95 -19.96 -1.03 2.57
CA GLY A 95 -21.41 -1.03 2.46
C GLY A 95 -21.94 -2.44 2.26
N SER A 96 -23.19 -2.56 1.82
CA SER A 96 -23.84 -3.85 1.58
C SER A 96 -24.47 -3.92 0.21
N MET A 97 -24.44 -5.10 -0.41
CA MET A 97 -24.98 -5.38 -1.73
C MET A 97 -25.89 -6.63 -1.70
N ASP A 98 -26.96 -6.63 -2.47
CA ASP A 98 -27.85 -7.78 -2.58
C ASP A 98 -27.12 -9.03 -3.09
N LYS A 99 -27.34 -10.18 -2.47
CA LYS A 99 -26.73 -11.46 -2.83
C LYS A 99 -27.13 -11.97 -4.21
N SER A 100 -28.28 -11.50 -4.75
CA SER A 100 -28.73 -11.85 -6.09
C SER A 100 -27.89 -11.22 -7.20
N VAL A 101 -27.03 -10.24 -6.87
CA VAL A 101 -26.14 -9.60 -7.85
C VAL A 101 -24.97 -10.54 -8.13
N THR A 102 -25.09 -11.33 -9.16
CA THR A 102 -24.09 -12.28 -9.66
C THR A 102 -24.08 -12.33 -11.19
N VAL A 103 -23.00 -12.84 -11.76
CA VAL A 103 -22.89 -13.00 -13.23
C VAL A 103 -23.95 -14.00 -13.74
N GLU A 104 -24.25 -15.04 -12.97
CA GLU A 104 -25.25 -16.07 -13.28
C GLU A 104 -26.65 -15.47 -13.37
N ASN A 105 -26.93 -14.42 -12.61
CA ASN A 105 -28.19 -13.67 -12.66
C ASN A 105 -28.23 -12.57 -13.75
N GLY A 106 -27.23 -12.56 -14.64
CA GLY A 106 -27.21 -11.70 -15.82
C GLY A 106 -26.56 -10.32 -15.62
N TYR A 107 -25.90 -10.08 -14.49
CA TYR A 107 -25.11 -8.87 -14.30
C TYR A 107 -23.78 -8.96 -15.02
N ALA A 108 -23.22 -7.81 -15.40
CA ALA A 108 -21.93 -7.73 -16.08
C ALA A 108 -20.78 -8.24 -15.16
N GLU A 109 -19.77 -8.87 -15.77
CA GLU A 109 -18.59 -9.35 -15.02
C GLU A 109 -17.79 -8.20 -14.38
N THR A 110 -17.86 -7.01 -14.95
CA THR A 110 -17.23 -5.79 -14.46
C THR A 110 -18.30 -4.72 -14.31
N GLY A 111 -18.40 -4.17 -13.11
CA GLY A 111 -19.16 -2.99 -12.77
C GLY A 111 -18.24 -1.77 -12.58
N PHE A 112 -18.84 -0.68 -12.14
CA PHE A 112 -18.15 0.60 -11.93
C PHE A 112 -18.33 1.06 -10.49
N ALA A 113 -17.23 1.57 -9.92
CA ALA A 113 -17.28 2.40 -8.72
C ALA A 113 -17.19 3.86 -9.17
N VAL A 114 -18.14 4.69 -8.79
CA VAL A 114 -18.30 6.07 -9.28
C VAL A 114 -18.29 7.03 -8.10
N TYR A 115 -17.50 8.08 -8.18
CA TYR A 115 -17.47 9.20 -7.24
C TYR A 115 -17.79 10.52 -7.98
N PRO A 116 -18.56 11.39 -7.38
CA PRO A 116 -19.33 11.20 -6.15
C PRO A 116 -20.53 10.26 -6.38
N LYS A 117 -21.02 9.64 -5.30
CA LYS A 117 -22.23 8.78 -5.35
C LYS A 117 -23.43 9.47 -5.99
N THR A 118 -23.55 10.79 -5.83
CA THR A 118 -24.63 11.63 -6.39
C THR A 118 -24.61 11.69 -7.92
N ALA A 119 -23.53 11.27 -8.57
CA ALA A 119 -23.47 11.13 -10.02
C ALA A 119 -24.24 9.89 -10.57
N VAL A 120 -24.77 9.05 -9.68
CA VAL A 120 -25.49 7.83 -10.02
C VAL A 120 -26.91 7.90 -9.48
N ALA A 121 -27.88 7.71 -10.38
CA ALA A 121 -29.30 7.62 -10.03
C ALA A 121 -29.68 6.23 -9.50
N GLU A 122 -30.86 6.11 -8.89
CA GLU A 122 -31.37 4.84 -8.32
C GLU A 122 -31.55 3.74 -9.39
N ASP A 123 -31.82 4.11 -10.63
CA ASP A 123 -31.96 3.18 -11.78
C ASP A 123 -30.60 2.71 -12.35
N GLY A 124 -29.49 3.21 -11.81
CA GLY A 124 -28.13 2.90 -12.23
C GLY A 124 -27.60 3.78 -13.37
N SER A 125 -28.39 4.73 -13.88
CA SER A 125 -27.89 5.71 -14.84
C SER A 125 -26.81 6.59 -14.21
N ILE A 126 -25.73 6.80 -14.97
CA ILE A 126 -24.57 7.60 -14.52
C ILE A 126 -24.58 8.91 -15.29
N ALA A 127 -24.58 10.02 -14.57
CA ALA A 127 -24.58 11.37 -15.14
C ALA A 127 -23.38 12.15 -14.61
N PHE A 128 -22.34 12.27 -15.41
CA PHE A 128 -21.22 13.14 -15.11
C PHE A 128 -21.56 14.57 -15.53
N ASN A 129 -21.90 15.39 -14.56
CA ASN A 129 -22.28 16.78 -14.77
C ASN A 129 -21.27 17.71 -14.12
N LEU A 130 -20.52 18.44 -14.94
CA LEU A 130 -19.57 19.45 -14.48
C LEU A 130 -20.24 20.85 -14.51
N PRO A 131 -20.36 21.55 -13.38
CA PRO A 131 -21.06 22.84 -13.35
C PRO A 131 -20.33 23.90 -14.16
N GLU A 132 -21.09 24.77 -14.83
CA GLU A 132 -20.56 25.94 -15.55
C GLU A 132 -19.91 26.96 -14.62
N VAL A 133 -20.35 27.02 -13.37
CA VAL A 133 -19.76 27.88 -12.35
C VAL A 133 -19.23 27.02 -11.22
N GLN A 134 -17.94 27.09 -11.00
CA GLN A 134 -17.23 26.36 -9.95
C GLN A 134 -16.77 27.36 -8.86
N THR A 135 -16.62 26.86 -7.65
CA THR A 135 -16.12 27.66 -6.51
C THR A 135 -14.72 27.18 -6.15
N ALA A 136 -13.78 28.11 -6.08
CA ALA A 136 -12.41 27.83 -5.68
C ALA A 136 -12.36 27.51 -4.18
N ALA A 137 -11.74 26.41 -3.79
CA ALA A 137 -11.49 26.10 -2.40
C ALA A 137 -10.30 26.90 -1.85
N THR A 138 -10.48 27.55 -0.69
CA THR A 138 -9.56 28.51 -0.09
C THR A 138 -8.59 27.93 0.93
N THR A 139 -8.13 26.70 0.86
CA THR A 139 -7.18 26.21 1.85
C THR A 139 -5.87 25.80 1.21
N VAL A 140 -4.84 26.58 1.50
CA VAL A 140 -3.44 26.39 1.08
C VAL A 140 -2.88 25.00 1.49
N ASP A 141 -3.45 24.39 2.51
CA ASP A 141 -2.96 23.11 3.07
C ASP A 141 -3.71 21.86 2.60
N LYS A 142 -4.76 22.01 1.79
CA LYS A 142 -5.51 20.86 1.28
C LYS A 142 -5.41 20.79 -0.23
N PHE A 143 -4.72 19.74 -0.64
CA PHE A 143 -4.55 19.34 -2.02
C PHE A 143 -5.80 19.55 -2.85
N ALA A 144 -5.61 20.22 -3.96
CA ALA A 144 -6.50 20.38 -5.06
C ALA A 144 -7.33 21.66 -5.15
N GLY A 145 -7.68 22.39 -4.11
CA GLY A 145 -8.53 23.57 -4.27
C GLY A 145 -9.74 23.34 -5.19
N ILE A 146 -10.17 22.10 -5.34
CA ILE A 146 -11.31 21.69 -6.15
C ILE A 146 -12.55 21.69 -5.26
N GLN A 147 -13.63 22.24 -5.72
CA GLN A 147 -14.90 22.17 -5.04
C GLN A 147 -15.29 20.70 -4.77
N LYS A 148 -15.65 20.39 -3.51
CA LYS A 148 -16.03 19.02 -3.13
C LYS A 148 -17.27 18.56 -3.92
N GLY A 149 -17.22 17.31 -4.40
CA GLY A 149 -18.34 16.66 -5.08
C GLY A 149 -18.46 16.93 -6.58
N ILE A 150 -17.55 17.70 -7.19
CA ILE A 150 -17.51 17.89 -8.65
C ILE A 150 -16.32 17.18 -9.31
N ASN A 151 -15.44 16.58 -8.53
CA ASN A 151 -14.30 15.81 -9.06
C ASN A 151 -14.74 14.40 -9.45
N LEU A 152 -15.23 14.28 -10.68
CA LEU A 152 -15.86 13.09 -11.21
C LEU A 152 -14.82 12.01 -11.52
N THR A 153 -14.83 10.92 -10.75
CA THR A 153 -13.87 9.83 -10.91
C THR A 153 -14.57 8.48 -10.94
N SER A 154 -14.00 7.53 -11.66
CA SER A 154 -14.53 6.17 -11.70
C SER A 154 -13.40 5.12 -11.76
N GLY A 155 -13.72 3.91 -11.28
CA GLY A 155 -12.86 2.74 -11.36
C GLY A 155 -13.62 1.47 -11.63
N ASN A 156 -12.99 0.50 -12.27
CA ASN A 156 -13.61 -0.79 -12.57
C ASN A 156 -13.64 -1.71 -11.35
N VAL A 157 -14.72 -2.46 -11.20
CA VAL A 157 -14.97 -3.39 -10.09
C VAL A 157 -15.33 -4.78 -10.63
N PRO A 158 -14.45 -5.79 -10.49
CA PRO A 158 -14.77 -7.15 -10.92
C PRO A 158 -15.83 -7.80 -10.01
N LEU A 159 -17.01 -8.10 -10.55
CA LEU A 159 -18.12 -8.69 -9.78
C LEU A 159 -17.75 -10.02 -9.12
N LYS A 160 -17.01 -10.89 -9.81
CA LYS A 160 -16.56 -12.19 -9.28
C LYS A 160 -15.72 -12.05 -7.99
N LYS A 161 -14.90 -11.00 -7.86
CA LYS A 161 -14.13 -10.75 -6.63
C LYS A 161 -15.05 -10.36 -5.48
N ILE A 162 -16.01 -9.48 -5.73
CA ILE A 162 -17.01 -9.06 -4.74
C ILE A 162 -17.86 -10.27 -4.29
N VAL A 163 -18.31 -11.11 -5.23
CA VAL A 163 -19.15 -12.29 -4.92
C VAL A 163 -18.37 -13.30 -4.07
N ASN A 164 -17.11 -13.56 -4.40
CA ASN A 164 -16.32 -14.64 -3.79
C ASN A 164 -15.60 -14.21 -2.49
N LYS A 165 -15.19 -12.93 -2.36
CA LYS A 165 -14.35 -12.46 -1.25
C LYS A 165 -14.97 -11.32 -0.45
N GLY A 166 -16.06 -10.70 -0.94
CA GLY A 166 -16.64 -9.51 -0.32
C GLY A 166 -15.79 -8.24 -0.50
N GLU A 167 -14.60 -8.36 -1.11
CA GLU A 167 -13.69 -7.23 -1.28
C GLU A 167 -12.94 -7.24 -2.62
N THR A 168 -12.56 -6.04 -3.09
CA THR A 168 -11.73 -5.84 -4.28
C THR A 168 -10.97 -4.54 -4.21
N ASP A 169 -9.87 -4.45 -4.98
CA ASP A 169 -9.20 -3.19 -5.26
C ASP A 169 -9.79 -2.55 -6.52
N SER A 170 -9.91 -1.22 -6.53
CA SER A 170 -10.32 -0.43 -7.69
C SER A 170 -9.41 0.79 -7.84
N TYR A 171 -8.98 1.05 -9.08
CA TYR A 171 -8.12 2.18 -9.44
C TYR A 171 -8.99 3.24 -10.12
N PHE A 172 -9.21 4.35 -9.43
CA PHE A 172 -10.01 5.47 -9.90
C PHE A 172 -9.20 6.38 -10.81
N LYS A 173 -9.84 6.87 -11.86
CA LYS A 173 -9.30 7.89 -12.75
C LYS A 173 -10.28 9.04 -12.86
N ASN A 174 -9.75 10.27 -12.88
CA ASN A 174 -10.52 11.47 -13.09
C ASN A 174 -11.03 11.53 -14.54
N ALA A 175 -12.29 11.86 -14.71
CA ALA A 175 -12.89 12.06 -16.03
C ALA A 175 -12.59 13.45 -16.61
N CYS A 176 -12.23 14.41 -15.77
CA CYS A 176 -11.96 15.80 -16.13
C CYS A 176 -10.45 16.04 -16.38
N SER A 177 -10.15 17.14 -17.04
CA SER A 177 -8.87 17.83 -17.02
C SER A 177 -8.86 18.88 -15.92
N ILE A 178 -7.73 19.18 -15.33
CA ILE A 178 -7.57 20.15 -14.25
C ILE A 178 -6.66 21.28 -14.71
N LEU A 179 -7.19 22.50 -14.66
CA LEU A 179 -6.42 23.70 -14.90
C LEU A 179 -6.02 24.31 -13.56
N ARG A 180 -4.74 24.42 -13.28
CA ARG A 180 -4.20 25.08 -12.10
C ARG A 180 -3.66 26.45 -12.47
N PHE A 181 -4.02 27.46 -11.70
CA PHE A 181 -3.62 28.83 -11.96
C PHE A 181 -3.46 29.61 -10.65
N THR A 182 -2.73 30.73 -10.74
CA THR A 182 -2.66 31.77 -9.72
C THR A 182 -3.19 33.07 -10.34
N LEU A 183 -3.93 33.84 -9.61
CA LEU A 183 -4.46 35.13 -10.07
C LEU A 183 -3.93 36.27 -9.18
N ALA A 184 -3.88 37.47 -9.76
CA ALA A 184 -3.53 38.66 -9.00
C ALA A 184 -4.66 39.03 -8.01
N ASP A 185 -4.32 39.82 -6.99
CA ASP A 185 -5.28 40.39 -6.05
C ASP A 185 -6.33 41.25 -6.78
N GLY A 186 -7.57 41.20 -6.31
CA GLY A 186 -8.67 41.96 -6.89
C GLY A 186 -9.43 41.29 -8.04
N VAL A 187 -9.06 40.05 -8.45
CA VAL A 187 -9.83 39.27 -9.43
C VAL A 187 -11.03 38.60 -8.75
N SER A 188 -12.23 38.85 -9.25
CA SER A 188 -13.51 38.32 -8.71
C SER A 188 -14.03 37.08 -9.43
N SER A 189 -13.66 36.89 -10.69
CA SER A 189 -13.96 35.66 -11.43
C SER A 189 -13.00 35.48 -12.59
N MET A 190 -12.84 34.19 -13.00
CA MET A 190 -12.14 33.82 -14.24
C MET A 190 -13.04 32.91 -15.07
N THR A 191 -13.22 33.21 -16.33
CA THR A 191 -14.05 32.45 -17.27
C THR A 191 -13.20 31.98 -18.45
N LEU A 192 -13.24 30.69 -18.71
CA LEU A 192 -12.63 30.08 -19.90
C LEU A 192 -13.77 29.70 -20.85
N THR A 193 -13.67 30.15 -22.12
CA THR A 193 -14.61 29.84 -23.20
C THR A 193 -13.86 29.16 -24.36
N GLY A 194 -14.33 28.01 -24.80
CA GLY A 194 -13.73 27.22 -25.88
C GLY A 194 -14.65 27.03 -27.07
N THR A 195 -14.20 26.25 -28.04
CA THR A 195 -14.99 25.87 -29.25
C THR A 195 -15.76 24.56 -29.04
N SER A 196 -15.41 23.78 -28.04
CA SER A 196 -16.10 22.55 -27.61
C SER A 196 -16.59 22.70 -26.18
N ASN A 197 -17.40 21.75 -25.67
CA ASN A 197 -17.94 21.83 -24.34
C ASN A 197 -16.86 21.71 -23.27
N LEU A 198 -16.85 22.65 -22.33
CA LEU A 198 -15.96 22.70 -21.15
C LEU A 198 -16.69 22.29 -19.87
N ALA A 199 -18.01 22.42 -19.84
CA ALA A 199 -18.87 22.09 -18.70
C ALA A 199 -20.19 21.48 -19.17
N GLY A 200 -21.09 21.15 -18.24
CA GLY A 200 -22.38 20.51 -18.49
C GLY A 200 -22.34 19.00 -18.32
N GLN A 201 -23.40 18.33 -18.68
CA GLN A 201 -23.53 16.87 -18.58
C GLN A 201 -22.90 16.19 -19.80
N ALA A 202 -21.80 15.50 -19.56
CA ALA A 202 -21.05 14.80 -20.60
C ALA A 202 -21.70 13.47 -20.99
N PRO A 203 -21.76 13.14 -22.30
CA PRO A 203 -22.05 11.77 -22.74
C PRO A 203 -20.91 10.84 -22.33
N LEU A 204 -21.25 9.59 -22.00
CA LEU A 204 -20.30 8.60 -21.50
C LEU A 204 -20.20 7.41 -22.45
N ALA A 205 -18.97 6.93 -22.65
CA ALA A 205 -18.66 5.73 -23.41
C ALA A 205 -17.74 4.79 -22.62
N LEU A 206 -17.57 3.57 -23.12
CA LEU A 206 -16.53 2.66 -22.64
C LEU A 206 -15.35 2.71 -23.61
N ASN A 207 -14.18 2.98 -23.07
CA ASN A 207 -12.95 2.90 -23.87
C ASN A 207 -12.52 1.45 -24.11
N GLY A 208 -11.44 1.23 -24.89
CA GLY A 208 -10.91 -0.09 -25.20
C GLY A 208 -10.56 -0.97 -23.98
N ASP A 209 -10.34 -0.37 -22.81
CA ASP A 209 -10.07 -1.07 -21.54
C ASP A 209 -11.36 -1.34 -20.73
N GLY A 210 -12.53 -1.02 -21.27
CA GLY A 210 -13.83 -1.16 -20.62
C GLY A 210 -14.04 -0.18 -19.46
N ARG A 211 -13.41 1.00 -19.50
CA ARG A 211 -13.55 2.08 -18.50
C ARG A 211 -14.52 3.13 -18.98
N LEU A 212 -15.23 3.72 -18.02
CA LEU A 212 -16.06 4.90 -18.29
C LEU A 212 -15.17 6.11 -18.63
N VAL A 213 -15.43 6.70 -19.78
CA VAL A 213 -14.77 7.91 -20.28
C VAL A 213 -15.81 8.86 -20.86
N VAL A 214 -15.46 10.14 -20.98
CA VAL A 214 -16.29 11.12 -21.68
C VAL A 214 -16.24 10.81 -23.18
N ASP A 215 -17.39 10.71 -23.81
CA ASP A 215 -17.53 10.59 -25.25
C ASP A 215 -17.60 11.99 -25.86
N THR A 216 -16.47 12.49 -26.33
CA THR A 216 -16.39 13.85 -26.90
C THR A 216 -17.17 14.02 -28.20
N GLU A 217 -17.51 12.94 -28.88
CA GLU A 217 -18.32 12.91 -30.12
C GLU A 217 -19.81 12.68 -29.88
N GLY A 218 -20.19 12.34 -28.63
CA GLY A 218 -21.58 12.04 -28.25
C GLY A 218 -22.47 13.27 -28.11
N GLU A 219 -23.78 13.05 -27.98
CA GLU A 219 -24.75 14.13 -27.75
C GLU A 219 -24.69 14.61 -26.28
N TRP A 220 -24.38 15.88 -26.09
CA TRP A 220 -24.32 16.53 -24.79
C TRP A 220 -25.70 16.97 -24.29
N SER A 221 -26.01 16.71 -23.04
CA SER A 221 -27.17 17.27 -22.37
C SER A 221 -26.74 18.51 -21.56
N ASN A 222 -27.23 19.69 -21.94
CA ASN A 222 -26.85 20.98 -21.33
C ASN A 222 -25.32 21.23 -21.39
N GLY A 223 -24.69 20.88 -22.51
CA GLY A 223 -23.27 21.19 -22.72
C GLY A 223 -23.03 22.70 -22.79
N SER A 224 -21.94 23.17 -22.15
CA SER A 224 -21.51 24.54 -22.19
C SER A 224 -20.06 24.61 -22.67
N ASN A 225 -19.81 25.48 -23.64
CA ASN A 225 -18.46 25.81 -24.08
C ASN A 225 -17.76 26.84 -23.19
N SER A 226 -18.36 27.20 -22.07
CA SER A 226 -17.84 28.18 -21.13
C SER A 226 -17.89 27.62 -19.71
N VAL A 227 -16.85 27.91 -18.93
CA VAL A 227 -16.77 27.56 -17.50
C VAL A 227 -16.14 28.70 -16.71
N THR A 228 -16.74 29.03 -15.57
CA THR A 228 -16.32 30.14 -14.71
C THR A 228 -15.90 29.63 -13.36
N ILE A 229 -14.82 30.11 -12.79
CA ILE A 229 -14.45 29.90 -11.40
C ILE A 229 -14.57 31.20 -10.60
N LYS A 230 -15.09 31.10 -9.38
CA LYS A 230 -15.26 32.21 -8.43
C LYS A 230 -14.58 31.88 -7.10
N PRO A 231 -14.06 32.85 -6.37
CA PRO A 231 -13.51 32.63 -5.04
C PRO A 231 -14.61 32.20 -4.05
N SER A 232 -14.26 31.40 -3.08
CA SER A 232 -15.19 30.87 -2.08
C SER A 232 -15.61 31.92 -1.05
N ASN A 233 -14.80 32.97 -0.82
CA ASN A 233 -15.12 34.09 0.05
C ASN A 233 -16.15 35.06 -0.57
N GLY A 234 -16.44 34.92 -1.88
CA GLY A 234 -17.39 35.79 -2.60
C GLY A 234 -16.85 37.17 -2.95
N GLU A 235 -15.58 37.48 -2.65
CA GLU A 235 -14.93 38.78 -2.91
C GLU A 235 -13.91 38.67 -4.04
N SER A 236 -12.68 38.28 -3.74
CA SER A 236 -11.59 38.14 -4.73
C SER A 236 -10.72 36.94 -4.45
N PHE A 237 -9.97 36.50 -5.46
CA PHE A 237 -8.91 35.54 -5.32
C PHE A 237 -7.74 36.13 -4.53
N GLU A 238 -7.01 35.28 -3.79
CA GLU A 238 -5.85 35.70 -3.00
C GLU A 238 -4.59 35.64 -3.89
N ASP A 239 -3.78 36.70 -3.87
CA ASP A 239 -2.54 36.78 -4.62
C ASP A 239 -1.57 35.64 -4.25
N GLY A 240 -0.94 35.04 -5.27
CA GLY A 240 0.00 33.93 -5.11
C GLY A 240 -0.61 32.59 -4.69
N THR A 241 -1.93 32.54 -4.42
CA THR A 241 -2.63 31.29 -4.09
C THR A 241 -3.01 30.53 -5.35
N ALA A 242 -2.71 29.24 -5.39
CA ALA A 242 -3.03 28.38 -6.52
C ALA A 242 -4.44 27.79 -6.41
N TYR A 243 -5.22 27.93 -7.48
CA TYR A 243 -6.59 27.46 -7.61
C TYR A 243 -6.69 26.41 -8.73
N ASN A 244 -7.75 25.61 -8.73
CA ASN A 244 -7.99 24.61 -9.76
C ASN A 244 -9.38 24.73 -10.35
N LEU A 245 -9.46 24.70 -11.68
CA LEU A 245 -10.67 24.69 -12.49
C LEU A 245 -10.78 23.32 -13.19
N LEU A 246 -11.90 22.66 -13.08
CA LEU A 246 -12.18 21.43 -13.80
C LEU A 246 -12.82 21.77 -15.16
N VAL A 247 -12.34 21.10 -16.21
CA VAL A 247 -12.91 21.21 -17.55
C VAL A 247 -13.07 19.81 -18.16
N TRP A 248 -14.06 19.67 -19.05
CA TRP A 248 -14.16 18.44 -19.83
C TRP A 248 -13.02 18.28 -20.83
N PRO A 249 -12.59 17.03 -21.08
CA PRO A 249 -11.64 16.75 -22.14
C PRO A 249 -12.21 17.12 -23.51
N GLY A 250 -11.35 17.57 -24.42
CA GLY A 250 -11.78 17.92 -25.77
C GLY A 250 -10.76 18.72 -26.53
N GLU A 251 -10.98 18.87 -27.83
CA GLU A 251 -10.17 19.71 -28.73
C GLU A 251 -10.84 21.08 -28.91
N HIS A 252 -10.08 22.14 -28.81
CA HIS A 252 -10.51 23.51 -29.04
C HIS A 252 -9.64 24.16 -30.10
N THR A 253 -10.26 24.78 -31.09
CA THR A 253 -9.57 25.55 -32.15
C THR A 253 -9.31 27.00 -31.72
N SER A 254 -10.02 27.48 -30.70
CA SER A 254 -9.74 28.73 -30.01
C SER A 254 -10.18 28.65 -28.57
N LEU A 255 -9.49 29.37 -27.69
CA LEU A 255 -9.86 29.61 -26.31
C LEU A 255 -9.94 31.10 -26.03
N THR A 256 -10.92 31.52 -25.25
CA THR A 256 -11.03 32.87 -24.70
C THR A 256 -10.95 32.78 -23.18
N LEU A 257 -10.00 33.48 -22.60
CA LEU A 257 -9.89 33.68 -21.17
C LEU A 257 -10.39 35.06 -20.81
N SER A 258 -11.33 35.17 -19.87
CA SER A 258 -11.88 36.44 -19.38
C SER A 258 -11.70 36.50 -17.86
N VAL A 259 -11.28 37.64 -17.36
CA VAL A 259 -11.04 37.90 -15.95
C VAL A 259 -11.84 39.13 -15.55
N ASP A 260 -12.68 38.98 -14.51
CA ASP A 260 -13.43 40.08 -13.92
C ASP A 260 -12.74 40.56 -12.65
N TYR A 261 -12.69 41.87 -12.47
CA TYR A 261 -12.14 42.50 -11.27
C TYR A 261 -13.23 43.01 -10.34
N VAL A 262 -12.95 42.98 -9.02
CA VAL A 262 -13.79 43.68 -8.02
C VAL A 262 -13.71 45.18 -8.20
N ALA A 263 -14.81 45.89 -7.93
CA ALA A 263 -14.88 47.35 -7.89
C ALA A 263 -14.59 48.06 -9.24
N ASP A 264 -15.46 47.90 -10.24
CA ASP A 264 -15.58 48.71 -11.46
C ASP A 264 -14.35 48.80 -12.39
N LEU A 265 -13.36 47.94 -12.21
CA LEU A 265 -12.18 47.84 -13.11
C LEU A 265 -12.50 47.14 -14.44
N GLY A 266 -13.69 46.51 -14.55
CA GLY A 266 -14.18 45.90 -15.79
C GLY A 266 -13.67 44.49 -16.02
N THR A 267 -13.99 43.96 -17.20
CA THR A 267 -13.59 42.63 -17.68
C THR A 267 -12.46 42.77 -18.65
N VAL A 268 -11.40 41.97 -18.44
CA VAL A 268 -10.30 41.82 -19.40
C VAL A 268 -10.46 40.46 -20.05
N SER A 269 -10.42 40.42 -21.41
CA SER A 269 -10.56 39.18 -22.17
C SER A 269 -9.47 39.04 -23.19
N LYS A 270 -8.94 37.81 -23.32
CA LYS A 270 -8.02 37.43 -24.36
C LYS A 270 -8.53 36.22 -25.12
N THR A 271 -8.55 36.28 -26.46
CA THR A 271 -8.91 35.15 -27.31
C THR A 271 -7.70 34.75 -28.15
N THR A 272 -7.48 33.45 -28.22
CA THR A 272 -6.44 32.88 -29.07
C THR A 272 -7.06 31.96 -30.11
N GLN A 273 -6.48 31.88 -31.30
CA GLN A 273 -6.97 31.06 -32.41
C GLN A 273 -6.33 29.66 -32.42
N LEU A 274 -5.87 29.19 -31.29
CA LEU A 274 -5.01 28.04 -31.21
C LEU A 274 -5.73 26.77 -30.84
N LYS A 275 -5.19 25.66 -31.35
CA LYS A 275 -5.67 24.32 -31.01
C LYS A 275 -5.18 23.94 -29.62
N ALA A 276 -6.10 23.82 -28.69
CA ALA A 276 -5.86 23.26 -27.36
C ALA A 276 -6.50 21.88 -27.27
N VAL A 277 -5.80 20.92 -26.63
CA VAL A 277 -6.32 19.59 -26.36
C VAL A 277 -6.27 19.34 -24.86
N PHE A 278 -7.45 19.23 -24.24
CA PHE A 278 -7.56 18.80 -22.85
C PHE A 278 -7.78 17.29 -22.78
N GLU A 279 -6.89 16.57 -22.11
CA GLU A 279 -6.97 15.13 -21.93
C GLU A 279 -7.45 14.77 -20.51
N PRO A 280 -8.24 13.68 -20.35
CA PRO A 280 -8.74 13.28 -19.04
C PRO A 280 -7.58 12.92 -18.09
N SER A 281 -7.75 13.25 -16.82
CA SER A 281 -6.74 13.03 -15.77
C SER A 281 -5.44 13.80 -15.98
N LYS A 282 -5.41 14.85 -16.77
CA LYS A 282 -4.23 15.71 -16.97
C LYS A 282 -4.35 17.01 -16.21
N TYR A 283 -3.17 17.54 -15.81
CA TYR A 283 -3.01 18.84 -15.19
C TYR A 283 -2.38 19.81 -16.19
N TYR A 284 -2.91 21.03 -16.19
CA TYR A 284 -2.38 22.16 -16.94
C TYR A 284 -2.15 23.31 -15.97
N THR A 285 -0.99 23.96 -16.00
CA THR A 285 -0.66 25.04 -15.06
C THR A 285 -0.60 26.37 -15.81
N LEU A 286 -1.29 27.37 -15.28
CA LEU A 286 -1.28 28.75 -15.74
C LEU A 286 -0.78 29.63 -14.58
N ASN A 287 0.22 30.47 -14.82
CA ASN A 287 0.74 31.40 -13.82
C ASN A 287 0.44 32.83 -14.26
N PHE A 288 -0.32 33.57 -13.44
CA PHE A 288 -0.64 34.94 -13.63
C PHE A 288 -0.13 35.75 -12.43
N ASN A 289 0.89 36.56 -12.59
CA ASN A 289 1.49 37.32 -11.50
C ASN A 289 1.59 38.79 -11.88
N VAL A 290 0.44 39.54 -11.98
CA VAL A 290 0.56 40.89 -12.55
C VAL A 290 -0.49 41.89 -12.12
N SER A 291 -0.05 43.17 -12.01
CA SER A 291 -0.89 44.36 -11.92
C SER A 291 -1.77 44.53 -13.18
N SER A 292 -2.87 45.23 -13.09
CA SER A 292 -3.89 45.37 -14.13
C SER A 292 -3.38 45.74 -15.53
N ASP A 293 -2.26 46.46 -15.66
CA ASP A 293 -1.72 46.90 -16.94
C ASP A 293 -0.78 45.82 -17.56
N ALA A 294 -0.19 44.95 -16.76
CA ALA A 294 0.68 43.89 -17.22
C ALA A 294 -0.09 42.56 -17.39
N LEU A 295 -1.30 42.45 -16.88
CA LEU A 295 -2.14 41.25 -17.01
C LEU A 295 -2.42 40.88 -18.47
N LEU A 296 -2.64 41.88 -19.34
CA LEU A 296 -2.85 41.66 -20.79
C LEU A 296 -1.63 41.01 -21.45
N VAL A 297 -0.43 41.42 -21.07
CA VAL A 297 0.83 40.90 -21.63
C VAL A 297 1.14 39.49 -21.13
N GLU A 298 0.83 39.21 -19.84
CA GLU A 298 1.04 37.86 -19.27
C GLU A 298 -0.08 36.88 -19.61
N LEU A 299 -1.29 37.33 -19.77
CA LEU A 299 -2.36 36.51 -20.36
C LEU A 299 -2.00 36.11 -21.80
N ASP A 300 -1.39 37.00 -22.60
CA ASP A 300 -0.83 36.69 -23.90
C ASP A 300 0.23 35.59 -23.78
N GLY A 301 1.23 35.79 -22.95
CA GLY A 301 2.32 34.82 -22.77
C GLY A 301 1.87 33.49 -22.15
N ALA A 302 0.90 33.50 -21.22
CA ALA A 302 0.40 32.27 -20.62
C ALA A 302 -0.48 31.48 -21.59
N LEU A 303 -1.32 32.13 -22.36
CA LEU A 303 -2.12 31.51 -23.41
C LEU A 303 -1.25 31.00 -24.53
N ASP A 304 -0.24 31.77 -24.97
CA ASP A 304 0.73 31.37 -26.00
C ASP A 304 1.57 30.18 -25.52
N ASN A 305 1.96 30.13 -24.25
CA ASN A 305 2.63 28.97 -23.65
C ASN A 305 1.71 27.74 -23.50
N MET A 306 0.42 27.95 -23.36
CA MET A 306 -0.57 26.86 -23.29
C MET A 306 -0.92 26.28 -24.66
N ILE A 307 -0.90 27.10 -25.67
CA ILE A 307 -1.64 26.85 -26.88
C ILE A 307 -0.79 27.06 -28.15
N GLY A 308 0.38 27.75 -28.16
CA GLY A 308 1.23 28.12 -29.30
C GLY A 308 0.50 28.80 -30.50
N GLY A 309 0.78 30.04 -30.89
CA GLY A 309 -0.13 30.83 -31.70
C GLY A 309 0.27 31.21 -33.15
N LEU A 310 -0.73 31.50 -33.98
CA LEU A 310 -0.58 31.83 -35.41
C LEU A 310 -1.36 33.05 -35.85
N THR A 311 -0.68 33.91 -36.63
CA THR A 311 -1.37 34.95 -37.46
C THR A 311 -0.87 34.94 -38.88
N ALA A 312 -1.78 34.88 -39.86
CA ALA A 312 -1.47 34.89 -41.30
C ALA A 312 -1.79 36.23 -41.98
N PHE A 313 -1.00 36.60 -43.04
CA PHE A 313 -1.31 37.73 -43.92
C PHE A 313 -0.85 37.45 -45.34
N GLU A 314 -1.54 38.04 -46.36
CA GLU A 314 -1.26 37.90 -47.79
C GLU A 314 -0.73 39.18 -48.44
N GLY A 315 0.12 39.06 -49.51
CA GLY A 315 0.53 40.14 -50.42
C GLY A 315 1.56 39.72 -51.42
N SER A 316 1.50 40.19 -52.70
CA SER A 316 2.36 39.78 -53.80
C SER A 316 3.35 40.88 -54.26
N LEU A 317 4.57 40.49 -54.74
CA LEU A 317 5.51 41.41 -55.48
C LEU A 317 6.48 40.70 -56.44
N GLU A 318 6.96 41.42 -57.43
CA GLU A 318 7.84 41.00 -58.57
C GLU A 318 9.35 41.15 -58.23
N SER A 319 10.20 40.34 -58.90
CA SER A 319 11.62 40.09 -58.64
C SER A 319 12.56 41.21 -59.08
N ALA A 320 13.65 41.44 -58.26
CA ALA A 320 14.83 42.15 -58.65
C ALA A 320 16.12 41.39 -58.33
N GLU A 321 16.97 41.10 -59.24
CA GLU A 321 18.24 40.35 -59.09
C GLU A 321 19.41 41.25 -58.67
N GLY A 322 20.20 40.82 -57.65
CA GLY A 322 21.62 41.15 -57.49
C GLY A 322 22.03 42.39 -56.70
N ASN A 323 21.08 43.15 -56.05
CA ASN A 323 21.45 44.27 -55.19
C ASN A 323 20.77 44.04 -53.79
N VAL A 324 21.58 43.82 -52.77
CA VAL A 324 21.10 43.54 -51.39
C VAL A 324 20.10 44.56 -50.92
N GLU A 325 20.31 45.84 -51.16
CA GLU A 325 19.45 46.95 -50.81
C GLU A 325 18.10 46.91 -51.56
N ALA A 326 18.14 46.51 -52.85
CA ALA A 326 16.92 46.32 -53.64
C ALA A 326 16.17 45.04 -53.30
N LEU A 327 16.89 43.98 -52.94
CA LEU A 327 16.27 42.73 -52.40
C LEU A 327 15.57 42.97 -51.03
N LEU A 328 16.27 43.65 -50.12
CA LEU A 328 15.72 44.01 -48.82
C LEU A 328 14.59 45.04 -48.85
N ALA A 329 14.59 45.89 -49.87
CA ALA A 329 13.49 46.87 -50.10
C ALA A 329 12.14 46.15 -50.40
N GLN A 330 12.18 44.91 -50.83
CA GLN A 330 10.97 44.10 -51.02
C GLN A 330 10.39 43.55 -49.71
N VAL A 331 11.18 43.49 -48.64
CA VAL A 331 10.80 42.97 -47.36
C VAL A 331 10.11 44.09 -46.55
N GLN A 332 8.82 43.95 -46.31
CA GLN A 332 8.04 44.91 -45.50
C GLN A 332 8.11 44.60 -44.01
N SER A 333 8.07 43.32 -43.66
CA SER A 333 8.23 42.85 -42.27
C SER A 333 8.72 41.42 -42.23
N VAL A 334 9.38 41.11 -41.11
CA VAL A 334 9.78 39.74 -40.73
C VAL A 334 9.18 39.49 -39.35
N THR A 335 8.22 38.58 -39.30
CA THR A 335 7.48 38.29 -38.07
C THR A 335 7.80 36.87 -37.60
N LEU A 336 8.09 36.69 -36.32
CA LEU A 336 8.38 35.39 -35.75
C LEU A 336 7.18 34.45 -35.94
N MET A 337 7.43 33.29 -36.50
CA MET A 337 6.43 32.27 -36.68
C MET A 337 6.34 31.48 -35.37
N THR A 338 5.32 31.75 -34.60
CA THR A 338 5.05 31.01 -33.36
C THR A 338 4.07 29.86 -33.66
N GLU A 339 4.54 28.80 -34.31
CA GLU A 339 3.69 27.69 -34.67
C GLU A 339 4.13 26.36 -34.13
N TYR A 340 3.10 25.60 -33.74
CA TYR A 340 3.11 24.22 -33.27
C TYR A 340 3.77 23.96 -31.95
N LEU A 341 2.92 23.52 -31.06
CA LEU A 341 3.07 22.91 -29.74
C LEU A 341 4.03 21.70 -29.68
N ASP A 342 5.07 21.70 -30.47
CA ASP A 342 6.22 20.91 -30.12
C ASP A 342 7.22 21.85 -29.44
N ASN A 343 7.78 21.44 -28.29
CA ASN A 343 8.74 22.20 -27.47
C ASN A 343 10.00 22.62 -28.24
N SER A 344 10.03 22.39 -29.55
CA SER A 344 11.08 22.81 -30.49
C SER A 344 10.96 24.26 -30.94
N ALA A 345 9.82 24.94 -30.75
CA ALA A 345 9.60 26.31 -31.20
C ALA A 345 10.19 27.39 -30.27
N TYR A 346 10.79 26.99 -29.17
CA TYR A 346 11.47 27.92 -28.27
C TYR A 346 12.94 27.96 -28.55
N ALA A 347 13.45 29.17 -28.70
CA ALA A 347 14.87 29.39 -28.74
C ALA A 347 15.52 28.95 -27.44
N HIS A 348 16.38 28.00 -27.50
CA HIS A 348 17.07 27.43 -26.34
C HIS A 348 18.58 27.68 -26.49
N PHE A 349 19.24 27.99 -25.40
CA PHE A 349 20.70 27.91 -25.31
C PHE A 349 21.09 26.77 -24.38
N SER A 350 22.19 26.11 -24.71
CA SER A 350 22.67 24.98 -23.90
C SER A 350 23.27 25.46 -22.59
N VAL A 351 22.88 24.83 -21.52
CA VAL A 351 23.43 25.04 -20.18
C VAL A 351 24.05 23.73 -19.71
N ILE A 352 25.38 23.70 -19.57
CA ILE A 352 26.12 22.54 -19.07
C ILE A 352 26.69 22.87 -17.70
N ASN A 353 26.40 22.01 -16.70
CA ASN A 353 26.83 22.19 -15.32
C ASN A 353 26.52 23.58 -14.73
N GLY A 354 25.39 24.14 -15.10
CA GLY A 354 24.97 25.41 -14.57
C GLY A 354 25.63 26.61 -15.24
N ARG A 355 26.23 26.49 -16.42
CA ARG A 355 26.84 27.58 -17.20
C ARG A 355 26.34 27.57 -18.62
N PRO A 356 26.02 28.73 -19.22
CA PRO A 356 25.70 28.83 -20.64
C PRO A 356 26.97 28.56 -21.48
N GLU A 357 26.89 27.58 -22.39
CA GLU A 357 28.07 27.20 -23.20
C GLU A 357 27.95 27.60 -24.65
N LYS A 358 26.78 27.44 -25.26
CA LYS A 358 26.63 27.71 -26.70
C LYS A 358 25.21 28.11 -27.06
N LEU A 359 25.05 29.10 -27.90
CA LEU A 359 23.80 29.39 -28.58
C LEU A 359 23.83 28.74 -29.96
N ASP A 360 22.87 27.89 -30.27
CA ASP A 360 22.62 27.29 -31.57
C ASP A 360 21.10 27.14 -31.70
N VAL A 361 20.49 28.14 -32.33
CA VAL A 361 19.03 28.31 -32.32
C VAL A 361 18.57 28.53 -33.77
N LYS A 362 17.49 27.82 -34.11
CA LYS A 362 16.78 28.02 -35.38
C LYS A 362 15.41 28.58 -35.09
N LEU A 363 15.08 29.70 -35.73
CA LEU A 363 13.77 30.33 -35.59
C LEU A 363 13.15 30.50 -36.98
N ASP A 364 11.85 30.23 -37.05
CA ASP A 364 11.08 30.38 -38.27
C ASP A 364 10.37 31.73 -38.28
N TYR A 365 10.41 32.37 -39.47
CA TYR A 365 9.84 33.71 -39.66
C TYR A 365 8.93 33.74 -40.87
N ILE A 366 7.80 34.42 -40.73
CA ILE A 366 6.98 34.82 -41.88
C ILE A 366 7.50 36.14 -42.42
N VAL A 367 7.81 36.16 -43.72
CA VAL A 367 8.25 37.36 -44.44
C VAL A 367 7.05 37.93 -45.17
N LYS A 368 6.88 39.25 -45.11
CA LYS A 368 5.85 39.95 -45.87
C LYS A 368 6.46 40.93 -46.85
N PRO A 369 5.93 40.99 -48.11
CA PRO A 369 5.03 39.99 -48.69
C PRO A 369 5.70 38.62 -48.84
N GLU A 370 4.92 37.53 -48.90
CA GLU A 370 5.43 36.17 -49.01
C GLU A 370 6.42 35.97 -50.14
N SER A 371 6.20 36.67 -51.27
CA SER A 371 7.12 36.68 -52.42
C SER A 371 8.52 37.25 -52.11
N ALA A 372 8.67 37.96 -50.98
CA ALA A 372 9.96 38.52 -50.58
C ALA A 372 10.80 37.50 -49.73
N ALA A 373 10.28 36.32 -49.44
CA ALA A 373 11.01 35.29 -48.70
C ALA A 373 12.28 34.82 -49.49
N ASP A 374 12.14 34.59 -50.76
CA ASP A 374 13.27 34.21 -51.62
C ASP A 374 14.30 35.34 -51.74
N ALA A 375 13.81 36.59 -51.83
CA ALA A 375 14.66 37.78 -51.87
C ALA A 375 15.45 37.99 -50.56
N LEU A 376 14.87 37.63 -49.41
CA LEU A 376 15.56 37.65 -48.12
C LEU A 376 16.72 36.66 -48.04
N VAL A 377 16.54 35.45 -48.59
CA VAL A 377 17.59 34.42 -48.65
C VAL A 377 18.67 34.81 -49.64
N GLU A 378 18.29 35.35 -50.77
CA GLU A 378 19.24 35.85 -51.77
C GLU A 378 20.09 37.05 -51.25
N ALA A 379 19.46 37.95 -50.48
CA ALA A 379 20.16 39.04 -49.78
C ALA A 379 21.16 38.46 -48.74
N PHE A 380 20.80 37.45 -47.97
CA PHE A 380 21.71 36.81 -47.02
C PHE A 380 22.89 36.12 -47.74
N GLN A 381 22.64 35.47 -48.88
CA GLN A 381 23.68 34.80 -49.66
C GLN A 381 24.63 35.82 -50.33
N THR A 382 24.11 37.01 -50.64
CA THR A 382 24.86 38.05 -51.25
C THR A 382 25.74 38.82 -50.25
N ASP A 383 25.20 39.20 -49.09
CA ASP A 383 25.93 39.86 -48.02
C ASP A 383 25.41 39.48 -46.63
N LYS A 384 26.11 38.59 -46.00
CA LYS A 384 25.77 38.12 -44.64
C LYS A 384 25.92 39.18 -43.55
N SER A 385 26.72 40.20 -43.79
CA SER A 385 27.06 41.20 -42.78
C SER A 385 25.88 42.12 -42.40
N VAL A 386 24.86 42.17 -43.24
CA VAL A 386 23.62 42.91 -42.95
C VAL A 386 22.67 42.22 -42.05
N PHE A 387 22.91 40.91 -41.72
CA PHE A 387 22.08 40.11 -40.87
C PHE A 387 22.76 39.88 -39.52
N SER A 388 22.05 40.13 -38.44
CA SER A 388 22.49 39.80 -37.08
C SER A 388 21.30 39.36 -36.22
N GLY A 389 21.58 38.61 -35.14
CA GLY A 389 20.62 38.39 -34.08
C GLY A 389 20.85 39.40 -32.96
N ILE A 390 19.80 39.93 -32.40
CA ILE A 390 19.87 40.74 -31.18
C ILE A 390 19.36 39.92 -30.01
N VAL A 391 20.25 39.61 -29.06
CA VAL A 391 19.84 39.03 -27.79
C VAL A 391 19.68 40.14 -26.76
N ARG A 392 18.51 40.20 -26.13
CA ARG A 392 18.18 41.12 -25.03
C ARG A 392 17.95 40.36 -23.74
N TYR A 393 18.36 40.92 -22.62
CA TYR A 393 18.03 40.49 -21.28
C TYR A 393 17.64 41.68 -20.42
N ALA A 394 16.68 41.46 -19.52
CA ALA A 394 16.18 42.50 -18.66
C ALA A 394 17.07 42.61 -17.40
N THR A 395 17.61 43.82 -17.15
CA THR A 395 18.28 44.17 -15.89
C THR A 395 17.46 45.25 -15.17
N GLY A 396 16.59 44.84 -14.29
CA GLY A 396 15.65 45.76 -13.64
C GLY A 396 14.66 46.34 -14.67
N SER A 397 14.64 47.69 -14.84
CA SER A 397 13.76 48.36 -15.79
C SER A 397 14.43 48.64 -17.15
N SER A 398 15.66 48.17 -17.39
CA SER A 398 16.41 48.38 -18.63
C SER A 398 16.71 47.03 -19.29
N PHE A 399 16.86 47.09 -20.65
CA PHE A 399 17.31 45.94 -21.46
C PHE A 399 18.73 46.20 -21.91
N GLU A 400 19.63 45.25 -21.66
CA GLU A 400 20.94 45.22 -22.30
C GLU A 400 20.85 44.19 -23.44
N GLY A 401 21.54 44.44 -24.55
CA GLY A 401 21.59 43.57 -25.71
C GLY A 401 23.00 43.31 -26.19
N THR A 402 23.19 42.18 -26.89
CA THR A 402 24.40 41.85 -27.64
C THR A 402 24.01 41.23 -28.97
N ASP A 403 24.82 41.49 -30.00
CA ASP A 403 24.60 40.92 -31.31
C ASP A 403 25.18 39.50 -31.37
N VAL A 404 24.47 38.62 -32.05
CA VAL A 404 24.88 37.23 -32.33
C VAL A 404 24.89 36.98 -33.83
N GLU A 405 25.71 36.06 -34.30
CA GLU A 405 25.86 35.73 -35.68
C GLU A 405 24.63 35.00 -36.26
N VAL A 406 24.17 35.42 -37.45
CA VAL A 406 23.26 34.65 -38.29
C VAL A 406 24.09 33.75 -39.19
N SER A 407 24.04 32.46 -38.96
CA SER A 407 24.86 31.48 -39.67
C SER A 407 24.23 30.95 -40.95
N ASP A 408 22.88 30.93 -41.02
CA ASP A 408 22.14 30.42 -42.16
C ASP A 408 20.75 31.04 -42.27
N VAL A 409 20.21 31.17 -43.48
CA VAL A 409 18.84 31.61 -43.78
C VAL A 409 18.30 30.75 -44.93
N VAL A 410 17.21 30.03 -44.69
CA VAL A 410 16.63 29.05 -45.62
C VAL A 410 15.14 29.27 -45.81
N VAL A 411 14.66 29.30 -47.06
CA VAL A 411 13.21 29.29 -47.35
C VAL A 411 12.66 27.88 -47.23
N ASN A 412 11.51 27.77 -46.60
CA ASN A 412 10.73 26.55 -46.53
C ASN A 412 9.32 26.76 -47.05
N GLU A 413 8.69 25.71 -47.55
CA GLU A 413 7.27 25.73 -47.96
C GLU A 413 6.42 24.89 -47.02
N SER A 414 5.28 25.44 -46.69
CA SER A 414 4.26 24.74 -45.87
C SER A 414 2.88 24.88 -46.52
N PRO A 415 1.85 24.13 -46.05
CA PRO A 415 0.49 24.29 -46.54
C PRO A 415 -0.11 25.69 -46.33
N ILE A 416 0.53 26.51 -45.48
CA ILE A 416 0.08 27.86 -45.13
C ILE A 416 0.90 28.94 -45.83
N GLY A 417 1.87 28.58 -46.70
CA GLY A 417 2.74 29.50 -47.44
C GLY A 417 4.22 29.30 -47.16
N LYS A 418 5.05 30.20 -47.73
CA LYS A 418 6.49 30.21 -47.53
C LYS A 418 6.86 30.86 -46.21
N TYR A 419 7.86 30.28 -45.51
CA TYR A 419 8.47 30.84 -44.32
C TYR A 419 9.99 30.70 -44.39
N VAL A 420 10.71 31.47 -43.58
CA VAL A 420 12.17 31.48 -43.58
C VAL A 420 12.69 30.99 -42.24
N THR A 421 13.51 29.94 -42.24
CA THR A 421 14.24 29.50 -41.04
C THR A 421 15.57 30.23 -40.96
N VAL A 422 15.83 30.94 -39.87
CA VAL A 422 17.09 31.64 -39.59
C VAL A 422 17.83 30.92 -38.46
N SER A 423 19.08 30.58 -38.71
CA SER A 423 19.97 29.93 -37.75
C SER A 423 20.89 30.98 -37.09
N PHE A 424 20.84 31.01 -35.76
CA PHE A 424 21.65 31.90 -34.94
C PHE A 424 22.69 31.09 -34.16
N THR A 425 23.95 31.58 -34.17
CA THR A 425 25.05 30.92 -33.45
C THR A 425 25.84 31.90 -32.61
N ALA A 426 26.25 31.48 -31.43
CA ALA A 426 27.25 32.17 -30.64
C ALA A 426 28.10 31.13 -29.88
N SER A 427 29.41 31.27 -30.01
CA SER A 427 30.39 30.35 -29.44
C SER A 427 30.58 30.52 -27.91
N LYS A 428 30.17 31.67 -27.38
CA LYS A 428 30.22 32.00 -25.96
C LYS A 428 29.06 32.90 -25.59
N ILE A 429 28.30 32.50 -24.56
CA ILE A 429 27.22 33.29 -24.01
C ILE A 429 27.69 33.88 -22.67
N ASP A 430 27.43 35.18 -22.44
CA ASP A 430 27.76 35.87 -21.20
C ASP A 430 27.03 35.21 -20.01
N ASP A 431 27.74 35.03 -18.90
CA ASP A 431 27.21 34.46 -17.65
C ASP A 431 25.95 35.19 -17.13
N LYS A 432 25.71 36.41 -17.60
CA LYS A 432 24.48 37.18 -17.31
C LYS A 432 23.18 36.54 -17.79
N PHE A 433 23.22 35.67 -18.81
CA PHE A 433 22.05 34.93 -19.29
C PHE A 433 21.57 33.87 -18.32
N TYR A 434 22.34 33.61 -17.27
CA TYR A 434 22.14 32.47 -16.37
C TYR A 434 21.43 32.80 -15.06
N THR A 435 21.15 34.04 -14.76
CA THR A 435 20.39 34.36 -13.54
C THR A 435 18.92 34.12 -13.79
N GLU A 436 18.29 33.29 -12.96
CA GLU A 436 16.88 32.83 -13.03
C GLU A 436 15.85 33.98 -13.13
N SER A 437 16.27 35.22 -12.89
CA SER A 437 15.42 36.41 -12.86
C SER A 437 15.41 37.23 -14.15
N LEU A 438 16.15 36.83 -15.20
CA LEU A 438 16.27 37.61 -16.41
C LEU A 438 15.49 37.04 -17.58
N ALA A 439 14.52 37.75 -18.09
CA ALA A 439 13.85 37.42 -19.33
C ALA A 439 14.80 37.70 -20.49
N THR A 440 15.29 36.63 -21.13
CA THR A 440 16.17 36.69 -22.31
C THR A 440 15.34 36.47 -23.57
N SER A 441 15.55 37.27 -24.58
CA SER A 441 14.87 37.16 -25.88
C SER A 441 15.81 37.42 -27.06
N LEU A 442 15.50 36.83 -28.23
CA LEU A 442 16.29 36.90 -29.46
C LEU A 442 15.39 37.37 -30.60
N ALA A 443 15.88 38.33 -31.37
CA ALA A 443 15.24 38.78 -32.60
C ALA A 443 16.22 38.79 -33.75
N LEU A 444 15.71 38.63 -34.98
CA LEU A 444 16.47 38.89 -36.19
C LEU A 444 16.53 40.41 -36.44
N LYS A 445 17.71 40.90 -36.70
CA LYS A 445 17.95 42.27 -37.15
C LYS A 445 18.58 42.23 -38.55
N ILE A 446 18.01 43.01 -39.46
CA ILE A 446 18.52 43.18 -40.83
C ILE A 446 18.75 44.66 -41.04
N VAL A 447 19.96 45.03 -41.41
CA VAL A 447 20.35 46.45 -41.71
C VAL A 447 20.05 46.72 -43.16
N SER A 448 19.03 47.55 -43.41
CA SER A 448 18.60 47.94 -44.77
C SER A 448 18.64 49.45 -44.95
N GLY A 449 19.76 49.97 -45.45
CA GLY A 449 19.93 51.42 -45.76
C GLY A 449 19.71 52.32 -44.56
N ALA A 450 18.66 53.16 -44.60
CA ALA A 450 18.37 54.14 -43.57
C ALA A 450 17.47 53.57 -42.36
N THR A 451 16.94 52.37 -42.52
CA THR A 451 16.05 51.76 -41.52
C THR A 451 16.39 50.27 -41.31
N ASP A 452 16.54 49.89 -40.04
CA ASP A 452 16.74 48.48 -39.69
C ASP A 452 15.38 47.77 -39.66
N ILE A 453 15.33 46.52 -40.18
CA ILE A 453 14.20 45.61 -40.02
C ILE A 453 14.52 44.74 -38.79
N VAL A 454 13.69 44.82 -37.78
CA VAL A 454 13.83 43.99 -36.57
C VAL A 454 12.55 43.14 -36.41
N SER A 455 12.73 41.83 -36.30
CA SER A 455 11.61 40.90 -36.06
C SER A 455 11.06 41.00 -34.64
N ASP A 456 9.96 40.34 -34.37
CA ASP A 456 9.52 40.07 -33.00
C ASP A 456 10.60 39.30 -32.25
N PHE A 457 10.57 39.46 -30.90
CA PHE A 457 11.51 38.81 -29.99
C PHE A 457 11.02 37.44 -29.56
N ALA A 458 11.74 36.40 -29.95
CA ALA A 458 11.52 35.06 -29.37
C ALA A 458 12.08 34.99 -27.97
N LYS A 459 11.33 34.43 -27.03
CA LYS A 459 11.81 34.13 -25.66
C LYS A 459 12.92 33.08 -25.75
N LEU A 460 14.09 33.39 -25.20
CA LEU A 460 15.17 32.44 -25.01
C LEU A 460 15.05 31.82 -23.65
N THR A 461 14.85 30.51 -23.60
CA THR A 461 14.87 29.75 -22.32
C THR A 461 16.19 28.97 -22.22
N PRO A 462 16.82 28.96 -21.02
CA PRO A 462 17.95 28.08 -20.81
C PRO A 462 17.42 26.63 -20.92
N ARG A 463 17.95 25.88 -21.86
CA ARG A 463 17.76 24.45 -21.93
C ARG A 463 18.94 23.84 -21.19
N GLU A 464 18.66 23.25 -20.02
CA GLU A 464 19.68 22.45 -19.38
C GLU A 464 20.19 21.43 -20.41
N GLY A 465 21.50 21.42 -20.65
CA GLY A 465 22.16 20.38 -21.42
C GLY A 465 21.85 19.03 -20.86
N SER A 466 22.14 17.99 -21.60
CA SER A 466 21.99 16.63 -21.13
C SER A 466 22.66 16.47 -19.76
N THR A 467 21.96 15.90 -18.81
CA THR A 467 22.48 15.73 -17.44
C THR A 467 22.25 14.31 -16.95
N ILE A 468 23.13 13.87 -16.09
CA ILE A 468 22.92 12.67 -15.28
C ILE A 468 23.35 13.02 -13.86
N LYS A 469 22.43 12.88 -12.90
CA LYS A 469 22.61 13.39 -11.53
C LYS A 469 22.11 12.37 -10.51
N ALA A 470 22.80 12.27 -9.36
CA ALA A 470 22.34 11.62 -8.16
C ALA A 470 22.41 12.63 -6.99
N ASP A 471 21.70 12.38 -5.91
CA ASP A 471 21.66 13.28 -4.75
C ASP A 471 23.03 13.41 -4.06
N ARG A 472 23.85 12.38 -4.19
CA ARG A 472 25.23 12.35 -3.64
C ARG A 472 26.12 11.51 -4.56
N TYR A 473 27.34 11.93 -4.74
CA TYR A 473 28.35 11.26 -5.55
C TYR A 473 29.68 11.06 -4.85
N ASP A 474 29.99 11.85 -3.83
CA ASP A 474 31.22 11.70 -3.05
C ASP A 474 30.98 11.04 -1.71
N ASP A 475 31.93 10.19 -1.29
CA ASP A 475 31.95 9.51 -0.01
C ASP A 475 30.62 8.78 0.32
N ILE A 476 30.08 8.09 -0.68
CA ILE A 476 28.84 7.33 -0.51
C ILE A 476 29.08 6.18 0.46
N PRO A 477 28.32 6.11 1.57
CA PRO A 477 28.52 5.07 2.57
C PRO A 477 28.11 3.70 2.01
N VAL A 478 28.99 2.72 2.13
CA VAL A 478 28.76 1.34 1.71
C VAL A 478 28.90 0.36 2.86
N VAL A 479 28.32 -0.83 2.68
CA VAL A 479 28.36 -1.91 3.67
C VAL A 479 29.09 -3.12 3.04
N PRO A 480 30.04 -3.74 3.73
CA PRO A 480 30.78 -4.88 3.20
C PRO A 480 29.88 -6.02 2.69
N GLY A 481 30.17 -6.50 1.49
CA GLY A 481 29.43 -7.60 0.85
C GLY A 481 28.00 -7.26 0.47
N ALA A 482 27.59 -6.00 0.51
CA ALA A 482 26.23 -5.57 0.16
C ALA A 482 26.18 -4.94 -1.25
N ARG A 483 25.02 -5.06 -1.86
CA ARG A 483 24.63 -4.30 -3.06
C ARG A 483 23.90 -3.04 -2.62
N LEU A 484 24.41 -1.91 -3.00
CA LEU A 484 23.81 -0.60 -2.82
C LEU A 484 23.04 -0.20 -4.08
N VAL A 485 21.85 0.39 -3.94
CA VAL A 485 21.07 0.94 -5.05
C VAL A 485 21.05 2.46 -4.94
N ILE A 486 21.55 3.14 -5.97
CA ILE A 486 21.66 4.59 -6.03
C ILE A 486 20.67 5.10 -7.07
N PRO A 487 19.66 5.90 -6.68
CA PRO A 487 18.77 6.55 -7.61
C PRO A 487 19.49 7.67 -8.34
N PHE A 488 19.11 7.88 -9.60
CA PHE A 488 19.57 9.00 -10.40
C PHE A 488 18.45 9.60 -11.24
N SER A 489 18.61 10.83 -11.63
CA SER A 489 17.82 11.51 -12.65
C SER A 489 18.70 11.88 -13.84
N TYR A 490 18.10 12.01 -15.01
CA TYR A 490 18.81 12.41 -16.20
C TYR A 490 17.89 13.26 -17.08
N ALA A 491 18.51 14.07 -17.91
CA ALA A 491 17.83 14.82 -18.96
C ALA A 491 18.62 14.69 -20.25
N VAL A 492 17.92 14.59 -21.36
CA VAL A 492 18.49 14.56 -22.71
C VAL A 492 18.09 15.87 -23.38
N SER A 493 19.06 16.61 -23.85
CA SER A 493 18.85 17.92 -24.45
C SER A 493 17.97 17.86 -25.71
N ASP A 494 18.14 16.84 -26.56
CA ASP A 494 17.26 16.55 -27.69
C ASP A 494 16.33 15.37 -27.34
N PRO A 495 15.00 15.60 -27.19
CA PRO A 495 14.06 14.54 -26.86
C PRO A 495 13.96 13.44 -27.92
N ASN A 496 14.39 13.71 -29.18
CA ASN A 496 14.38 12.75 -30.26
C ASN A 496 15.70 11.97 -30.41
N ALA A 497 16.74 12.35 -29.68
CA ALA A 497 18.02 11.67 -29.74
C ALA A 497 17.96 10.29 -29.09
N SER A 498 18.54 9.30 -29.75
CA SER A 498 18.77 8.00 -29.13
C SER A 498 19.82 8.11 -28.02
N TYR A 499 19.61 7.46 -26.91
CA TYR A 499 20.57 7.46 -25.81
C TYR A 499 20.65 6.11 -25.10
N VAL A 500 21.75 5.89 -24.40
CA VAL A 500 21.96 4.74 -23.53
C VAL A 500 22.60 5.22 -22.23
N ILE A 501 22.26 4.56 -21.12
CA ILE A 501 22.89 4.81 -19.83
C ILE A 501 23.81 3.64 -19.52
N GLU A 502 25.07 3.94 -19.25
CA GLU A 502 26.13 2.96 -19.04
C GLU A 502 26.81 3.18 -17.68
N VAL A 503 27.36 2.10 -17.13
CA VAL A 503 28.15 2.13 -15.91
C VAL A 503 29.51 1.47 -16.16
N SER A 504 30.59 2.15 -15.78
CA SER A 504 31.91 1.58 -15.67
C SER A 504 32.41 1.62 -14.23
N TYR A 505 33.27 0.70 -13.83
CA TYR A 505 33.70 0.61 -12.42
C TYR A 505 35.11 0.06 -12.27
N GLN A 506 35.74 0.48 -11.17
CA GLN A 506 37.02 -0.02 -10.68
C GLN A 506 36.98 -0.09 -9.15
N GLY A 507 37.59 -1.11 -8.56
CA GLY A 507 37.75 -1.22 -7.10
C GLY A 507 36.48 -1.69 -6.34
N VAL A 508 35.37 -1.90 -7.01
CA VAL A 508 34.17 -2.58 -6.47
C VAL A 508 34.00 -3.95 -7.14
N SER A 509 33.21 -4.83 -6.56
CA SER A 509 33.01 -6.19 -7.12
C SER A 509 32.20 -6.20 -8.39
N ASN A 510 31.17 -5.32 -8.49
CA ASN A 510 30.36 -5.13 -9.68
C ASN A 510 29.62 -3.78 -9.61
N ALA A 511 29.30 -3.21 -10.77
CA ALA A 511 28.33 -2.14 -10.89
C ALA A 511 27.57 -2.27 -12.22
N TYR A 512 26.26 -1.98 -12.19
CA TYR A 512 25.41 -2.10 -13.37
C TYR A 512 24.20 -1.17 -13.28
N VAL A 513 23.74 -0.72 -14.45
CA VAL A 513 22.48 0.03 -14.56
C VAL A 513 21.33 -0.92 -14.22
N GLY A 514 20.50 -0.50 -13.29
CA GLY A 514 19.29 -1.19 -12.94
C GLY A 514 18.14 -0.82 -13.89
N LYS A 515 16.95 -0.70 -13.36
CA LYS A 515 15.80 -0.26 -14.13
C LYS A 515 15.83 1.27 -14.26
N TYR A 516 15.62 1.80 -15.47
CA TYR A 516 15.37 3.21 -15.68
C TYR A 516 14.05 3.42 -16.42
N TYR A 517 13.48 4.58 -16.21
CA TYR A 517 12.14 4.94 -16.68
C TYR A 517 12.24 6.15 -17.58
N PRO A 518 12.29 5.96 -18.91
CA PRO A 518 12.46 7.06 -19.87
C PRO A 518 11.40 8.15 -19.77
N GLU A 519 10.16 7.74 -19.45
CA GLU A 519 9.03 8.64 -19.27
C GLU A 519 9.19 9.60 -18.07
N PHE A 520 9.95 9.19 -17.02
CA PHE A 520 10.20 10.01 -15.83
C PHE A 520 11.61 10.60 -15.79
N LYS A 521 12.45 10.25 -16.75
CA LYS A 521 13.85 10.63 -16.76
C LYS A 521 14.58 10.29 -15.46
N THR A 522 14.21 9.15 -14.86
CA THR A 522 14.80 8.63 -13.62
C THR A 522 15.23 7.19 -13.79
N GLY A 523 16.10 6.74 -12.92
CA GLY A 523 16.55 5.36 -12.87
C GLY A 523 17.32 5.05 -11.60
N ASN A 524 17.88 3.87 -11.57
CA ASN A 524 18.82 3.48 -10.53
C ASN A 524 19.97 2.68 -11.12
N PHE A 525 21.10 2.72 -10.46
CA PHE A 525 22.20 1.79 -10.70
C PHE A 525 22.61 1.12 -9.39
N SER A 526 23.14 -0.06 -9.54
CA SER A 526 23.59 -0.85 -8.39
C SER A 526 25.10 -0.90 -8.33
N VAL A 527 25.64 -0.82 -7.12
CA VAL A 527 27.05 -1.04 -6.81
C VAL A 527 27.17 -2.19 -5.85
N VAL A 528 27.95 -3.20 -6.19
CA VAL A 528 28.22 -4.36 -5.32
C VAL A 528 29.60 -4.21 -4.75
N VAL A 529 29.68 -4.08 -3.43
CA VAL A 529 30.95 -3.94 -2.70
C VAL A 529 31.37 -5.32 -2.17
N GLY A 530 32.65 -5.64 -2.26
CA GLY A 530 33.17 -6.89 -1.67
C GLY A 530 33.24 -6.81 -0.15
N ASP A 531 33.51 -7.95 0.50
CA ASP A 531 33.74 -7.99 1.95
C ASP A 531 35.09 -7.36 2.33
N ASP A 532 36.07 -7.36 1.41
CA ASP A 532 37.38 -6.71 1.56
C ASP A 532 37.28 -5.21 1.22
N MET A 533 37.27 -4.39 2.25
CA MET A 533 37.18 -2.94 2.13
C MET A 533 38.52 -2.24 1.85
N SER A 534 39.63 -2.96 1.78
CA SER A 534 40.97 -2.35 1.55
C SER A 534 41.09 -1.60 0.22
N LYS A 535 40.29 -1.97 -0.79
CA LYS A 535 40.27 -1.38 -2.11
C LYS A 535 39.31 -0.18 -2.24
N LEU A 536 38.55 0.11 -1.21
CA LEU A 536 37.47 1.09 -1.28
C LEU A 536 38.00 2.52 -1.53
N ALA A 537 39.14 2.88 -0.97
CA ALA A 537 39.77 4.20 -1.14
C ALA A 537 40.13 4.53 -2.61
N SER A 538 40.28 3.50 -3.45
CA SER A 538 40.55 3.64 -4.88
C SER A 538 39.35 3.25 -5.75
N ALA A 539 38.23 2.92 -5.13
CA ALA A 539 37.02 2.53 -5.85
C ALA A 539 36.38 3.73 -6.52
N LYS A 540 36.08 3.57 -7.80
CA LYS A 540 35.40 4.56 -8.61
C LYS A 540 34.35 3.89 -9.48
N VAL A 541 33.15 4.43 -9.49
CA VAL A 541 32.09 4.03 -10.42
C VAL A 541 31.74 5.26 -11.23
N THR A 542 31.65 5.12 -12.52
CA THR A 542 31.25 6.19 -13.43
C THR A 542 29.93 5.83 -14.10
N LEU A 543 28.91 6.63 -13.89
CA LEU A 543 27.62 6.55 -14.56
C LEU A 543 27.61 7.50 -15.74
N SER A 544 27.31 7.04 -16.93
CA SER A 544 27.39 7.82 -18.16
C SER A 544 26.06 7.77 -18.92
N LEU A 545 25.59 8.93 -19.35
CA LEU A 545 24.54 9.11 -20.33
C LEU A 545 25.21 9.36 -21.69
N VAL A 546 25.09 8.42 -22.61
CA VAL A 546 25.66 8.47 -23.94
C VAL A 546 24.53 8.75 -24.93
N ILE A 547 24.62 9.87 -25.67
CA ILE A 547 23.57 10.35 -26.56
C ILE A 547 24.10 10.31 -27.97
N GLY A 548 23.31 9.77 -28.88
CA GLY A 548 23.75 9.56 -30.26
C GLY A 548 24.69 8.36 -30.47
N SER A 549 25.31 8.25 -31.63
CA SER A 549 26.22 7.16 -31.99
C SER A 549 27.37 7.66 -32.83
N GLY A 550 28.47 6.91 -32.86
CA GLY A 550 29.65 7.25 -33.66
C GLY A 550 30.62 8.22 -32.98
N GLU A 551 31.39 9.00 -33.81
CA GLU A 551 32.42 9.90 -33.30
C GLU A 551 31.84 11.17 -32.67
N ASP A 552 30.63 11.58 -33.06
CA ASP A 552 29.94 12.79 -32.61
C ASP A 552 28.99 12.54 -31.39
N LYS A 553 29.13 11.40 -30.71
CA LYS A 553 28.31 11.10 -29.53
C LYS A 553 28.60 12.06 -28.36
N GLU A 554 27.57 12.60 -27.75
CA GLU A 554 27.66 13.33 -26.49
C GLU A 554 27.75 12.33 -25.31
N VAL A 555 28.66 12.55 -24.38
CA VAL A 555 28.79 11.74 -23.18
C VAL A 555 28.77 12.64 -21.94
N VAL A 556 27.75 12.49 -21.13
CA VAL A 556 27.66 13.15 -19.84
C VAL A 556 27.93 12.10 -18.76
N ALA A 557 28.96 12.29 -17.96
CA ALA A 557 29.39 11.30 -16.97
C ALA A 557 29.45 11.90 -15.57
N GLN A 558 29.07 11.10 -14.59
CA GLN A 558 29.18 11.39 -13.16
C GLN A 558 30.00 10.29 -12.47
N ASP A 559 31.03 10.69 -11.80
CA ASP A 559 31.87 9.79 -10.99
C ASP A 559 31.33 9.69 -9.56
N PHE A 560 31.49 8.51 -8.97
CA PHE A 560 31.06 8.19 -7.61
C PHE A 560 32.22 7.61 -6.82
N THR A 561 32.41 8.13 -5.60
CA THR A 561 33.37 7.62 -4.63
C THR A 561 32.67 7.05 -3.40
N PHE A 562 33.33 6.18 -2.68
CA PHE A 562 32.71 5.39 -1.61
C PHE A 562 33.52 5.40 -0.33
N VAL A 563 32.83 5.29 0.80
CA VAL A 563 33.42 5.21 2.13
C VAL A 563 32.79 4.08 2.93
N ASP A 564 33.55 3.43 3.80
CA ASP A 564 33.00 2.47 4.75
C ASP A 564 32.05 3.19 5.71
N SER A 565 30.78 2.78 5.70
CA SER A 565 29.76 3.35 6.59
C SER A 565 29.96 3.01 8.07
N GLY A 566 30.82 2.03 8.41
CA GLY A 566 30.84 1.43 9.73
C GLY A 566 29.62 0.55 10.05
N ALA A 567 28.65 0.45 9.15
CA ALA A 567 27.53 -0.47 9.32
C ALA A 567 27.93 -1.89 8.89
N ARG A 568 27.37 -2.88 9.57
CA ARG A 568 27.60 -4.29 9.25
C ARG A 568 26.27 -5.05 9.14
N PHE A 569 26.18 -5.88 8.13
CA PHE A 569 25.07 -6.79 7.91
C PHE A 569 25.65 -8.13 7.43
N SER A 570 25.70 -9.10 8.30
CA SER A 570 26.35 -10.39 8.03
C SER A 570 25.52 -11.54 8.59
N PHE A 571 25.87 -12.74 8.19
CA PHE A 571 25.24 -13.96 8.66
C PHE A 571 26.28 -14.88 9.27
N GLY A 572 25.84 -15.71 10.19
CA GLY A 572 26.62 -16.85 10.67
C GLY A 572 26.83 -17.88 9.58
N THR A 573 27.63 -18.89 9.89
CA THR A 573 27.77 -20.08 9.01
C THR A 573 26.64 -21.06 9.26
N PHE A 574 26.11 -21.62 8.19
CA PHE A 574 25.04 -22.62 8.23
C PHE A 574 25.53 -23.94 7.66
N ASP A 575 25.28 -25.01 8.37
CA ASP A 575 25.46 -26.35 7.83
C ASP A 575 24.43 -26.63 6.72
N LYS A 576 24.74 -27.59 5.87
CA LYS A 576 23.74 -28.11 4.93
C LYS A 576 22.55 -28.66 5.69
N ILE A 577 21.35 -28.25 5.30
CA ILE A 577 20.09 -28.73 5.83
C ILE A 577 19.89 -30.18 5.35
N ASP A 578 19.45 -31.07 6.25
CA ASP A 578 19.16 -32.43 5.89
C ASP A 578 18.03 -32.53 4.85
N TYR A 579 18.02 -33.60 4.05
CA TYR A 579 17.04 -33.75 2.96
C TYR A 579 15.59 -33.85 3.45
N VAL A 580 15.37 -34.28 4.70
CA VAL A 580 14.02 -34.29 5.30
C VAL A 580 13.43 -32.93 5.50
N GLY A 581 14.26 -31.88 5.52
CA GLY A 581 13.86 -30.51 5.74
C GLY A 581 13.84 -30.13 7.20
N GLY A 582 13.12 -29.04 7.49
CA GLY A 582 12.96 -28.46 8.82
C GLY A 582 13.09 -26.95 8.78
N ASP A 583 13.00 -26.33 9.94
CA ASP A 583 13.02 -24.89 10.10
C ASP A 583 14.40 -24.40 10.53
N VAL A 584 14.88 -23.38 9.82
CA VAL A 584 16.18 -22.76 10.07
C VAL A 584 15.94 -21.29 10.45
N LEU A 585 16.41 -20.89 11.61
CA LEU A 585 16.45 -19.47 12.00
C LEU A 585 17.66 -18.81 11.34
N VAL A 586 17.41 -17.79 10.52
CA VAL A 586 18.45 -16.98 9.88
C VAL A 586 18.32 -15.55 10.39
N GLU A 587 19.08 -15.24 11.40
CA GLU A 587 19.15 -13.89 11.94
C GLU A 587 20.42 -13.21 11.45
N PRO A 588 20.31 -12.04 10.81
CA PRO A 588 21.48 -11.26 10.45
C PRO A 588 22.15 -10.67 11.69
N ASN A 589 23.47 -10.71 11.74
CA ASN A 589 24.27 -9.94 12.69
C ASN A 589 24.34 -8.50 12.16
N THR A 590 23.81 -7.55 12.92
CA THR A 590 23.67 -6.15 12.49
C THR A 590 24.43 -5.20 13.42
N GLU A 591 25.09 -4.20 12.83
CA GLU A 591 25.69 -3.07 13.52
C GLU A 591 25.39 -1.80 12.73
N ASN A 592 24.90 -0.74 13.37
CA ASN A 592 24.50 0.52 12.75
C ASN A 592 23.48 0.37 11.60
N VAL A 593 22.67 -0.68 11.64
CA VAL A 593 21.57 -0.95 10.73
C VAL A 593 20.27 -0.48 11.37
N LYS A 594 19.52 0.37 10.67
CA LYS A 594 18.27 0.97 11.16
C LYS A 594 17.11 -0.04 11.10
N THR A 595 16.91 -0.64 9.96
CA THR A 595 15.83 -1.61 9.69
C THR A 595 16.27 -2.59 8.63
N TYR A 596 15.67 -3.78 8.63
CA TYR A 596 15.79 -4.72 7.52
C TYR A 596 14.48 -5.48 7.28
N ILE A 597 14.30 -5.93 6.05
CA ILE A 597 13.18 -6.77 5.62
C ILE A 597 13.69 -7.85 4.66
N ILE A 598 12.97 -8.96 4.60
CA ILE A 598 13.16 -9.99 3.58
C ILE A 598 12.36 -9.59 2.35
N THR A 599 13.01 -9.48 1.21
CA THR A 599 12.38 -9.05 -0.05
C THR A 599 11.98 -10.21 -0.94
N SER A 600 12.71 -11.30 -0.89
CA SER A 600 12.38 -12.53 -1.62
C SER A 600 12.98 -13.77 -0.97
N CYS A 601 12.33 -14.91 -1.17
CA CYS A 601 12.82 -16.23 -0.82
C CYS A 601 12.59 -17.17 -2.00
N THR A 602 13.64 -17.82 -2.46
CA THR A 602 13.54 -18.80 -3.54
C THR A 602 13.87 -20.19 -3.02
N GLY A 603 12.99 -21.15 -3.29
CA GLY A 603 13.17 -22.55 -2.89
C GLY A 603 12.87 -22.87 -1.43
N VAL A 604 12.31 -21.92 -0.68
CA VAL A 604 11.97 -22.06 0.73
C VAL A 604 10.79 -21.14 1.06
N SER A 605 9.98 -21.50 2.05
CA SER A 605 8.96 -20.59 2.64
C SER A 605 9.48 -19.98 3.93
N ASN A 606 8.94 -18.82 4.33
CA ASN A 606 9.36 -18.17 5.58
C ASN A 606 8.21 -17.58 6.39
N SER A 607 8.46 -17.46 7.68
CA SER A 607 7.67 -16.67 8.63
C SER A 607 8.65 -15.82 9.45
N GLY A 608 8.76 -14.55 9.12
CA GLY A 608 9.85 -13.72 9.64
C GLY A 608 11.22 -14.30 9.26
N ASN A 609 12.10 -14.42 10.23
CA ASN A 609 13.46 -14.95 10.04
C ASN A 609 13.57 -16.50 10.10
N ILE A 610 12.44 -17.17 10.17
CA ILE A 610 12.39 -18.64 10.17
C ILE A 610 12.07 -19.13 8.77
N PHE A 611 12.94 -19.95 8.22
CA PHE A 611 12.86 -20.50 6.86
C PHE A 611 12.58 -22.01 6.91
N SER A 612 11.44 -22.39 6.34
CA SER A 612 10.95 -23.77 6.37
C SER A 612 11.29 -24.51 5.08
N PHE A 613 12.12 -25.52 5.20
CA PHE A 613 12.52 -26.39 4.12
C PHE A 613 11.62 -27.62 4.09
N SER A 614 10.91 -27.82 3.00
CA SER A 614 10.19 -29.07 2.75
C SER A 614 11.16 -30.22 2.43
N LYS A 615 10.68 -31.45 2.58
CA LYS A 615 11.45 -32.67 2.21
C LYS A 615 11.95 -32.57 0.76
N ASN A 616 13.25 -32.74 0.57
CA ASN A 616 13.85 -32.81 -0.75
C ASN A 616 13.74 -34.21 -1.32
N THR A 617 13.13 -34.35 -2.49
CA THR A 617 12.96 -35.62 -3.20
C THR A 617 13.89 -35.77 -4.41
N GLY A 618 14.75 -34.77 -4.65
CA GLY A 618 15.67 -34.70 -5.80
C GLY A 618 17.14 -34.60 -5.41
N GLY A 619 17.91 -33.96 -6.28
CA GLY A 619 19.31 -33.64 -6.04
C GLY A 619 19.49 -32.53 -4.96
N GLU A 620 20.74 -32.21 -4.64
CA GLU A 620 21.07 -31.11 -3.75
C GLU A 620 20.47 -29.83 -4.32
N ARG A 621 19.85 -28.99 -3.47
CA ARG A 621 19.24 -27.72 -3.87
C ARG A 621 19.64 -26.58 -2.95
N THR A 622 19.63 -25.39 -3.50
CA THR A 622 19.95 -24.16 -2.77
C THR A 622 18.73 -23.26 -2.69
N ALA A 623 18.45 -22.76 -1.51
CA ALA A 623 17.51 -21.67 -1.28
C ALA A 623 18.28 -20.36 -1.17
N THR A 624 17.77 -19.32 -1.80
CA THR A 624 18.35 -17.97 -1.70
C THR A 624 17.35 -17.03 -1.01
N ILE A 625 17.85 -16.28 -0.06
CA ILE A 625 17.08 -15.33 0.72
C ILE A 625 17.69 -13.96 0.52
N ASP A 626 16.89 -13.03 0.03
CA ASP A 626 17.30 -11.66 -0.26
C ASP A 626 16.79 -10.71 0.84
N TYR A 627 17.71 -9.97 1.41
CA TYR A 627 17.44 -8.95 2.42
C TYR A 627 17.64 -7.56 1.83
N LYS A 628 16.71 -6.67 2.17
CA LYS A 628 16.86 -5.22 2.01
C LYS A 628 17.01 -4.61 3.37
N PHE A 629 17.92 -3.66 3.51
CA PHE A 629 18.13 -2.96 4.78
C PHE A 629 18.54 -1.51 4.56
N ASN A 630 18.36 -0.69 5.60
CA ASN A 630 18.78 0.70 5.65
C ASN A 630 19.74 0.90 6.81
N ILE A 631 20.65 1.83 6.66
CA ILE A 631 21.64 2.19 7.67
C ILE A 631 21.37 3.58 8.26
N GLU A 632 21.93 3.89 9.41
CA GLU A 632 21.66 5.18 10.05
C GLU A 632 22.33 6.37 9.33
N GLN A 633 23.43 6.12 8.61
CA GLN A 633 24.24 7.14 7.97
C GLN A 633 23.75 7.57 6.57
N ALA A 634 22.78 6.84 5.99
CA ALA A 634 22.30 7.11 4.63
C ALA A 634 20.87 6.62 4.41
N THR A 635 20.21 7.27 3.47
CA THR A 635 18.82 6.95 3.05
C THR A 635 18.74 5.93 1.92
N TYR A 636 19.88 5.32 1.53
CA TYR A 636 19.91 4.35 0.44
C TYR A 636 19.36 2.98 0.84
N ASP A 637 18.94 2.23 -0.15
CA ASP A 637 18.58 0.83 -0.02
C ASP A 637 19.79 -0.07 -0.24
N TYR A 638 20.08 -0.91 0.74
CA TYR A 638 21.14 -1.91 0.69
C TYR A 638 20.52 -3.31 0.60
N TYR A 639 21.16 -4.18 -0.14
CA TYR A 639 20.71 -5.55 -0.34
C TYR A 639 21.84 -6.53 -0.06
N LYS A 640 21.53 -7.62 0.60
CA LYS A 640 22.44 -8.75 0.78
C LYS A 640 21.66 -10.06 0.73
N SER A 641 22.23 -11.04 0.10
CA SER A 641 21.61 -12.37 -0.05
C SER A 641 22.41 -13.40 0.75
N ILE A 642 21.70 -14.41 1.25
CA ILE A 642 22.30 -15.62 1.79
C ILE A 642 21.74 -16.84 1.05
N SER A 643 22.61 -17.81 0.84
CA SER A 643 22.26 -19.10 0.24
C SER A 643 22.39 -20.21 1.26
N LEU A 644 21.31 -20.96 1.43
CA LEU A 644 21.26 -22.15 2.29
C LEU A 644 21.13 -23.40 1.40
N THR A 645 21.94 -24.40 1.65
CA THR A 645 21.96 -25.61 0.85
C THR A 645 21.27 -26.75 1.57
N GLN A 646 20.35 -27.44 0.88
CA GLN A 646 19.71 -28.66 1.37
C GLN A 646 20.27 -29.88 0.64
N LYS A 647 20.63 -30.94 1.41
CA LYS A 647 21.17 -32.19 0.91
C LYS A 647 20.22 -32.89 -0.07
N ALA A 648 20.77 -33.67 -0.97
CA ALA A 648 20.02 -34.52 -1.89
C ALA A 648 19.20 -35.60 -1.15
N ALA A 649 18.10 -36.03 -1.76
CA ALA A 649 17.27 -37.11 -1.27
C ALA A 649 18.08 -38.39 -0.95
N GLY A 650 17.77 -39.02 0.18
CA GLY A 650 18.45 -40.24 0.63
C GLY A 650 19.85 -40.04 1.22
N SER A 651 20.31 -38.79 1.37
CA SER A 651 21.55 -38.51 2.12
C SER A 651 21.38 -38.85 3.60
N SER A 652 22.50 -39.05 4.30
CA SER A 652 22.47 -39.30 5.74
C SER A 652 21.90 -38.10 6.52
N ILE A 653 21.02 -38.39 7.47
CA ILE A 653 20.44 -37.45 8.42
C ILE A 653 21.35 -37.33 9.63
N ASP A 654 21.57 -36.15 10.14
CA ASP A 654 22.15 -35.90 11.44
C ASP A 654 21.06 -35.98 12.52
N GLU A 655 20.82 -37.18 13.03
CA GLU A 655 19.77 -37.45 14.01
C GLU A 655 19.89 -36.61 15.28
N THR A 656 21.06 -36.07 15.60
CA THR A 656 21.27 -35.22 16.80
C THR A 656 20.59 -33.87 16.68
N LYS A 657 20.27 -33.44 15.46
CA LYS A 657 19.54 -32.19 15.18
C LYS A 657 18.03 -32.30 15.37
N TYR A 658 17.50 -33.50 15.57
CA TYR A 658 16.06 -33.78 15.66
C TYR A 658 15.70 -34.44 16.98
N TYR A 659 14.52 -34.07 17.51
CA TYR A 659 13.93 -34.82 18.61
C TYR A 659 13.53 -36.21 18.14
N GLN A 660 13.75 -37.21 19.00
CA GLN A 660 13.34 -38.56 18.74
C GLN A 660 11.94 -38.83 19.30
N SER A 661 11.17 -39.74 18.69
CA SER A 661 9.85 -40.13 19.20
C SER A 661 9.94 -40.63 20.65
N GLY A 662 9.17 -39.99 21.55
CA GLY A 662 9.23 -40.23 22.99
C GLY A 662 10.28 -39.37 23.73
N GLU A 663 11.09 -38.59 23.04
CA GLU A 663 12.05 -37.68 23.70
C GLU A 663 11.32 -36.57 24.46
N LYS A 664 11.65 -36.50 25.75
CA LYS A 664 11.05 -35.54 26.68
C LYS A 664 12.01 -34.37 26.94
N VAL A 665 11.50 -33.14 26.81
CA VAL A 665 12.18 -31.89 27.17
C VAL A 665 11.40 -31.20 28.29
N VAL A 666 12.13 -30.77 29.32
CA VAL A 666 11.57 -29.94 30.40
C VAL A 666 11.55 -28.48 29.95
N LEU A 667 10.37 -27.93 29.73
CA LEU A 667 10.21 -26.50 29.37
C LEU A 667 10.10 -25.61 30.60
N ASN A 668 9.50 -26.13 31.68
CA ASN A 668 9.43 -25.49 32.99
C ASN A 668 9.51 -26.55 34.08
N ALA A 669 10.30 -26.31 35.10
CA ALA A 669 10.39 -27.16 36.28
C ALA A 669 9.70 -26.45 37.47
N ALA A 670 8.81 -27.14 38.12
CA ALA A 670 8.15 -26.63 39.32
C ALA A 670 9.13 -26.61 40.49
N ASP A 671 9.16 -25.49 41.23
CA ASP A 671 10.07 -25.26 42.36
C ASP A 671 9.48 -24.43 43.50
N ALA A 672 8.15 -24.24 43.51
CA ALA A 672 7.45 -23.47 44.55
C ALA A 672 7.70 -24.03 45.97
N ALA A 673 8.21 -23.16 46.86
CA ALA A 673 8.45 -23.53 48.23
C ALA A 673 7.13 -23.83 48.98
N GLY A 674 7.15 -24.84 49.85
CA GLY A 674 6.00 -25.22 50.68
C GLY A 674 4.94 -26.08 49.99
N CYS A 675 5.13 -26.39 48.67
CA CYS A 675 4.26 -27.31 47.97
C CYS A 675 4.62 -28.77 48.25
N SER A 676 3.63 -29.60 48.55
CA SER A 676 3.78 -31.04 48.69
C SER A 676 3.63 -31.79 47.37
N ASN A 677 3.05 -31.13 46.37
CA ASN A 677 2.77 -31.66 45.06
C ASN A 677 2.84 -30.58 43.98
N TYR A 678 3.03 -30.99 42.73
CA TYR A 678 3.05 -30.12 41.57
C TYR A 678 2.13 -30.65 40.47
N PHE A 679 1.65 -29.76 39.61
CA PHE A 679 0.91 -30.10 38.41
C PHE A 679 1.84 -30.41 37.25
N ASN A 680 1.36 -31.18 36.29
CA ASN A 680 2.08 -31.44 35.07
C ASN A 680 1.23 -31.04 33.87
N VAL A 681 1.83 -30.24 33.00
CA VAL A 681 1.31 -29.93 31.67
C VAL A 681 2.20 -30.66 30.66
N VAL A 682 1.64 -31.64 29.95
CA VAL A 682 2.36 -32.42 28.97
C VAL A 682 1.93 -31.97 27.58
N ILE A 683 2.85 -31.36 26.85
CA ILE A 683 2.64 -30.88 25.50
C ILE A 683 3.10 -31.95 24.53
N LEU A 684 2.17 -32.42 23.71
CA LEU A 684 2.36 -33.47 22.70
C LEU A 684 2.12 -32.89 21.32
N GLY A 685 2.75 -33.41 20.30
CA GLY A 685 2.53 -33.01 18.90
C GLY A 685 1.94 -34.15 18.07
N ASP A 686 0.92 -33.84 17.25
CA ASP A 686 0.40 -34.72 16.22
C ASP A 686 0.44 -34.11 14.85
N GLY A 687 0.76 -34.87 13.83
CA GLY A 687 0.96 -34.38 12.46
C GLY A 687 2.27 -33.62 12.25
N TYR A 688 3.23 -33.75 13.16
CA TYR A 688 4.60 -33.25 12.98
C TYR A 688 5.48 -34.33 12.40
N VAL A 689 6.01 -34.07 11.21
CA VAL A 689 6.96 -35.01 10.54
C VAL A 689 8.38 -34.74 11.03
N LYS A 690 9.34 -35.56 10.60
CA LYS A 690 10.77 -35.44 10.98
C LYS A 690 11.31 -34.02 10.86
N ALA A 691 10.98 -33.35 9.77
CA ALA A 691 11.35 -31.94 9.52
C ALA A 691 10.91 -31.00 10.63
N ASP A 692 9.67 -31.14 11.10
CA ASP A 692 9.09 -30.31 12.12
C ASP A 692 9.69 -30.55 13.52
N LEU A 693 10.29 -31.73 13.72
CA LEU A 693 10.95 -32.12 14.95
C LEU A 693 12.42 -31.68 15.05
N MET A 694 12.90 -30.86 14.10
CA MET A 694 14.21 -30.21 14.24
C MET A 694 14.25 -29.44 15.57
N LYS A 695 15.36 -29.52 16.32
CA LYS A 695 15.56 -28.76 17.56
C LYS A 695 15.59 -27.26 17.24
N GLY A 696 14.77 -26.48 17.96
CA GLY A 696 14.45 -25.08 17.61
C GLY A 696 13.42 -24.95 16.49
N GLY A 697 12.95 -26.07 15.89
CA GLY A 697 12.01 -26.09 14.78
C GLY A 697 10.55 -25.91 15.18
N LYS A 698 9.64 -26.21 14.24
CA LYS A 698 8.21 -25.90 14.31
C LYS A 698 7.53 -26.46 15.57
N PHE A 699 7.76 -27.75 15.88
CA PHE A 699 7.13 -28.36 17.05
C PHE A 699 7.59 -27.73 18.36
N GLU A 700 8.90 -27.48 18.52
CA GLU A 700 9.41 -26.85 19.73
C GLU A 700 8.87 -25.42 19.91
N ARG A 701 8.86 -24.61 18.83
CA ARG A 701 8.29 -23.26 18.90
C ARG A 701 6.81 -23.27 19.25
N ASN A 702 6.02 -24.14 18.63
CA ASN A 702 4.61 -24.28 18.94
C ASN A 702 4.40 -24.70 20.41
N SER A 703 5.24 -25.61 20.89
CA SER A 703 5.18 -26.05 22.31
C SER A 703 5.54 -24.94 23.28
N ARG A 704 6.58 -24.15 23.01
CA ARG A 704 6.94 -22.99 23.83
C ARG A 704 5.87 -21.90 23.77
N SER A 705 5.33 -21.60 22.60
CA SER A 705 4.22 -20.66 22.41
C SER A 705 2.96 -21.11 23.18
N ALA A 706 2.63 -22.39 23.17
CA ALA A 706 1.52 -22.94 23.95
C ALA A 706 1.78 -22.80 25.45
N MET A 707 2.98 -23.11 25.93
CA MET A 707 3.37 -22.90 27.33
C MET A 707 3.25 -21.41 27.70
N ASP A 708 3.82 -20.52 26.92
CA ASP A 708 3.79 -19.08 27.19
C ASP A 708 2.35 -18.54 27.20
N SER A 709 1.51 -19.02 26.28
CA SER A 709 0.09 -18.67 26.23
C SER A 709 -0.67 -19.16 27.45
N PHE A 710 -0.40 -20.37 27.93
CA PHE A 710 -1.01 -20.93 29.13
C PHE A 710 -0.69 -20.08 30.36
N PHE A 711 0.56 -19.63 30.49
CA PHE A 711 1.00 -18.82 31.64
C PHE A 711 0.87 -17.31 31.41
N ALA A 712 0.32 -16.85 30.29
CA ALA A 712 0.12 -15.41 30.06
C ALA A 712 -1.09 -14.83 30.80
N ILE A 713 -1.94 -15.67 31.40
CA ILE A 713 -3.20 -15.27 32.02
C ILE A 713 -3.23 -15.68 33.52
N GLU A 714 -3.86 -14.84 34.38
CA GLU A 714 -4.04 -15.18 35.77
C GLU A 714 -5.16 -16.23 35.98
N PRO A 715 -5.00 -17.16 36.96
CA PRO A 715 -3.93 -17.31 37.96
C PRO A 715 -2.63 -17.99 37.49
N TYR A 716 -2.58 -18.57 36.34
CA TYR A 716 -1.42 -19.35 35.88
C TYR A 716 -0.11 -18.56 35.87
N LYS A 717 -0.19 -17.27 35.54
CA LYS A 717 0.96 -16.39 35.50
C LYS A 717 1.65 -16.30 36.88
N THR A 718 0.86 -16.05 37.91
CA THR A 718 1.39 -15.94 39.30
C THR A 718 1.92 -17.26 39.82
N PHE A 719 1.31 -18.38 39.46
CA PHE A 719 1.61 -19.69 40.03
C PHE A 719 2.37 -20.62 39.06
N LYS A 720 3.12 -20.06 38.12
CA LYS A 720 3.88 -20.83 37.12
C LYS A 720 4.87 -21.81 37.79
N ASP A 721 5.44 -21.43 38.92
CA ASP A 721 6.37 -22.22 39.73
C ASP A 721 5.77 -23.51 40.33
N ARG A 722 4.44 -23.73 40.22
CA ARG A 722 3.73 -24.90 40.67
C ARG A 722 3.48 -25.93 39.57
N PHE A 723 3.97 -25.68 38.37
CA PHE A 723 3.73 -26.51 37.21
C PHE A 723 5.03 -27.01 36.61
N ASN A 724 5.14 -28.31 36.43
CA ASN A 724 6.09 -28.89 35.51
C ASN A 724 5.46 -28.82 34.11
N VAL A 725 6.24 -28.41 33.12
CA VAL A 725 5.85 -28.44 31.71
C VAL A 725 6.82 -29.28 30.92
N TYR A 726 6.30 -30.29 30.31
CA TYR A 726 7.04 -31.23 29.48
C TYR A 726 6.60 -31.10 28.02
N MET A 727 7.53 -30.98 27.10
CA MET A 727 7.33 -31.22 25.68
C MET A 727 7.78 -32.65 25.36
N VAL A 728 6.97 -33.43 24.66
CA VAL A 728 7.34 -34.78 24.22
C VAL A 728 7.09 -34.91 22.72
N ALA A 729 8.14 -35.17 21.99
CA ALA A 729 8.09 -35.30 20.54
C ALA A 729 7.58 -36.68 20.10
N TYR A 730 6.75 -36.70 19.05
CA TYR A 730 6.34 -37.92 18.36
C TYR A 730 6.31 -37.64 16.85
N GLU A 731 7.02 -38.47 16.08
CA GLU A 731 7.07 -38.33 14.63
C GLU A 731 5.83 -38.96 13.99
N SER A 732 5.11 -38.16 13.19
CA SER A 732 4.02 -38.60 12.33
C SER A 732 4.53 -38.93 10.92
N ALA A 733 3.87 -39.90 10.27
CA ALA A 733 4.23 -40.25 8.88
C ALA A 733 3.82 -39.13 7.89
N ASP A 734 2.69 -38.48 8.13
CA ASP A 734 2.17 -37.37 7.32
C ASP A 734 2.13 -36.08 8.14
N GLU A 735 2.42 -34.97 7.45
CA GLU A 735 2.24 -33.62 8.01
C GLU A 735 0.76 -33.22 7.99
N GLY A 736 0.30 -32.61 9.08
CA GLY A 736 -1.08 -32.14 9.21
C GLY A 736 -1.98 -33.07 9.99
N THR A 737 -3.29 -32.99 9.76
CA THR A 737 -4.30 -33.81 10.43
C THR A 737 -5.46 -34.12 9.47
N ASP A 738 -6.29 -35.08 9.84
CA ASP A 738 -7.55 -35.34 9.15
C ASP A 738 -8.48 -34.12 9.24
N ILE A 739 -9.13 -33.77 8.12
CA ILE A 739 -10.17 -32.76 8.07
C ILE A 739 -11.44 -33.39 7.50
N LYS A 740 -12.39 -33.71 8.37
CA LYS A 740 -13.57 -34.53 7.99
C LYS A 740 -14.46 -33.87 6.94
N SER A 741 -14.64 -32.53 7.01
CA SER A 741 -15.48 -31.81 6.05
C SER A 741 -14.95 -31.80 4.62
N SER A 742 -13.63 -31.89 4.43
CA SER A 742 -12.96 -31.89 3.13
C SER A 742 -12.45 -33.26 2.69
N GLY A 743 -12.62 -34.28 3.52
CA GLY A 743 -12.15 -35.65 3.24
C GLY A 743 -10.63 -35.78 3.23
N VAL A 744 -9.90 -34.86 3.85
CA VAL A 744 -8.45 -34.98 4.02
C VAL A 744 -8.17 -36.05 5.07
N GLU A 745 -7.34 -37.03 4.70
CA GLU A 745 -6.87 -38.12 5.58
C GLU A 745 -5.34 -38.07 5.70
N LYS A 746 -4.82 -38.20 6.93
CA LYS A 746 -3.42 -38.14 7.29
C LYS A 746 -3.05 -39.28 8.24
N ASN A 747 -1.93 -39.89 7.98
CA ASN A 747 -1.38 -40.93 8.87
C ASN A 747 -0.53 -40.26 9.95
N THR A 748 -1.17 -39.90 11.07
CA THR A 748 -0.50 -39.21 12.19
C THR A 748 -0.33 -40.13 13.39
N TYR A 749 0.59 -39.78 14.31
CA TYR A 749 0.94 -40.64 15.43
C TYR A 749 -0.22 -40.85 16.40
N PHE A 750 -0.99 -39.79 16.70
CA PHE A 750 -2.13 -39.87 17.63
C PHE A 750 -3.48 -39.96 16.91
N ASN A 751 -3.52 -39.97 15.59
CA ASN A 751 -4.75 -40.00 14.78
C ASN A 751 -5.74 -38.89 15.19
N SER A 752 -5.23 -37.67 15.31
CA SER A 752 -6.07 -36.51 15.55
C SER A 752 -6.85 -36.09 14.30
N TYR A 753 -7.98 -35.41 14.50
CA TYR A 753 -8.78 -34.88 13.40
C TYR A 753 -9.52 -33.62 13.77
N CYS A 754 -9.76 -32.75 12.79
CA CYS A 754 -10.64 -31.60 12.85
C CYS A 754 -11.95 -31.90 12.12
N GLN A 755 -13.06 -31.31 12.58
CA GLN A 755 -14.32 -31.38 11.84
C GLN A 755 -14.24 -30.56 10.54
N GLY A 756 -13.71 -29.33 10.61
CA GLY A 756 -13.61 -28.41 9.46
C GLY A 756 -14.97 -27.90 8.99
N GLY A 757 -14.98 -27.14 7.87
CA GLY A 757 -16.22 -26.61 7.31
C GLY A 757 -16.97 -25.64 8.23
N GLY A 758 -16.24 -24.87 9.04
CA GLY A 758 -16.80 -23.95 10.03
C GLY A 758 -17.09 -24.59 11.41
N ASN A 759 -16.93 -25.89 11.55
CA ASN A 759 -16.98 -26.57 12.84
C ASN A 759 -15.58 -26.62 13.44
N THR A 760 -15.36 -25.91 14.52
CA THR A 760 -14.07 -25.71 15.19
C THR A 760 -13.70 -26.83 16.20
N ALA A 761 -14.38 -27.94 16.19
CA ALA A 761 -14.06 -29.05 17.09
C ALA A 761 -12.89 -29.90 16.54
N ALA A 762 -11.94 -30.23 17.43
CA ALA A 762 -10.82 -31.11 17.19
C ALA A 762 -10.82 -32.27 18.16
N TYR A 763 -10.45 -33.45 17.70
CA TYR A 763 -10.51 -34.67 18.50
C TYR A 763 -9.32 -35.59 18.22
N VAL A 764 -9.13 -36.59 19.09
CA VAL A 764 -8.26 -37.73 18.88
C VAL A 764 -9.13 -38.98 18.78
N ALA A 765 -8.87 -39.82 17.78
CA ALA A 765 -9.70 -41.01 17.54
C ALA A 765 -9.56 -42.08 18.65
N ASP A 766 -8.33 -42.25 19.18
CA ASP A 766 -8.02 -43.10 20.31
C ASP A 766 -7.21 -42.33 21.36
N THR A 767 -7.70 -42.23 22.58
CA THR A 767 -7.04 -41.52 23.67
C THR A 767 -5.92 -42.32 24.36
N ALA A 768 -5.83 -43.62 24.13
CA ALA A 768 -4.87 -44.48 24.82
C ALA A 768 -3.39 -44.12 24.52
N PRO A 769 -3.00 -43.83 23.30
CA PRO A 769 -1.62 -43.37 23.00
C PRO A 769 -1.27 -42.06 23.73
N VAL A 770 -2.19 -41.09 23.77
CA VAL A 770 -2.00 -39.84 24.50
C VAL A 770 -1.81 -40.06 25.98
N ILE A 771 -2.67 -40.90 26.58
CA ILE A 771 -2.59 -41.32 28.00
C ILE A 771 -1.24 -41.95 28.32
N ASN A 772 -0.78 -42.87 27.47
CA ASN A 772 0.51 -43.54 27.64
C ASN A 772 1.68 -42.55 27.56
N ALA A 773 1.63 -41.60 26.63
CA ALA A 773 2.64 -40.54 26.50
C ALA A 773 2.72 -39.64 27.74
N VAL A 774 1.56 -39.27 28.29
CA VAL A 774 1.49 -38.49 29.53
C VAL A 774 2.05 -39.23 30.71
N LYS A 775 1.68 -40.54 30.89
CA LYS A 775 2.21 -41.39 31.96
C LYS A 775 3.74 -41.58 31.85
N ALA A 776 4.27 -41.69 30.64
CA ALA A 776 5.71 -41.77 30.42
C ALA A 776 6.43 -40.47 30.80
N ALA A 777 5.82 -39.32 30.53
CA ALA A 777 6.41 -38.02 30.79
C ALA A 777 6.30 -37.56 32.26
N ALA A 778 5.09 -37.69 32.85
CA ALA A 778 4.74 -37.11 34.16
C ALA A 778 4.73 -38.15 35.31
N GLY A 779 4.84 -39.43 35.00
CA GLY A 779 4.75 -40.55 35.94
C GLY A 779 3.41 -41.28 35.86
N SER A 780 3.45 -42.60 36.14
CA SER A 780 2.31 -43.50 35.99
C SER A 780 1.47 -43.67 37.26
N GLY A 781 1.90 -43.11 38.39
CA GLY A 781 1.13 -43.15 39.64
C GLY A 781 -0.16 -42.33 39.54
N ASP A 782 -1.27 -42.86 40.07
CA ASP A 782 -2.59 -42.22 39.99
C ASP A 782 -2.57 -40.78 40.48
N ALA A 783 -1.87 -40.47 41.55
CA ALA A 783 -1.79 -39.11 42.10
C ALA A 783 -1.07 -38.14 41.17
N GLN A 784 -0.03 -38.55 40.41
CA GLN A 784 0.66 -37.72 39.44
C GLN A 784 -0.14 -37.56 38.16
N TYR A 785 -0.70 -38.68 37.67
CA TYR A 785 -1.48 -38.70 36.45
C TYR A 785 -2.75 -37.84 36.56
N TYR A 786 -3.48 -37.88 37.67
CA TYR A 786 -4.69 -37.07 37.87
C TYR A 786 -4.39 -35.57 38.09
N ARG A 787 -3.15 -35.18 38.40
CA ARG A 787 -2.68 -33.80 38.39
C ARG A 787 -2.08 -33.36 37.06
N SER A 788 -2.19 -34.18 36.06
CA SER A 788 -1.65 -33.90 34.73
C SER A 788 -2.77 -33.50 33.76
N ILE A 789 -2.44 -32.64 32.81
CA ILE A 789 -3.23 -32.39 31.62
C ILE A 789 -2.35 -32.59 30.37
N ALA A 790 -2.96 -33.01 29.28
CA ALA A 790 -2.31 -33.05 27.97
C ALA A 790 -2.78 -31.86 27.13
N LEU A 791 -1.82 -31.12 26.52
CA LEU A 791 -2.06 -30.23 25.43
C LEU A 791 -1.57 -30.91 24.16
N LEU A 792 -2.48 -31.48 23.38
CA LEU A 792 -2.17 -32.13 22.11
C LEU A 792 -2.24 -31.12 21.00
N LEU A 793 -1.08 -30.63 20.58
CA LEU A 793 -0.93 -29.68 19.48
C LEU A 793 -1.02 -30.42 18.14
N ILE A 794 -2.02 -30.10 17.35
CA ILE A 794 -2.17 -30.66 16.02
C ILE A 794 -1.64 -29.67 14.96
N ASN A 795 -0.80 -30.17 14.07
CA ASN A 795 -0.10 -29.36 13.06
C ASN A 795 -1.04 -28.96 11.91
N THR A 796 -1.94 -28.02 12.18
CA THR A 796 -2.91 -27.53 11.18
C THR A 796 -3.19 -26.04 11.36
N ASP A 797 -3.55 -25.39 10.24
CA ASP A 797 -3.98 -23.99 10.18
C ASP A 797 -5.51 -23.84 10.44
N GLU A 798 -6.24 -24.96 10.48
CA GLU A 798 -7.66 -24.95 10.82
C GLU A 798 -7.85 -24.38 12.24
N GLN A 799 -8.81 -23.49 12.42
CA GLN A 799 -9.13 -23.03 13.77
C GLN A 799 -9.97 -24.09 14.49
N ALA A 800 -9.33 -24.88 15.31
CA ALA A 800 -10.01 -25.97 16.01
C ALA A 800 -9.40 -26.25 17.37
N GLY A 801 -10.26 -26.52 18.35
CA GLY A 801 -9.90 -26.95 19.69
C GLY A 801 -11.06 -27.61 20.41
N SER A 802 -10.79 -28.56 21.30
CA SER A 802 -11.76 -29.10 22.26
C SER A 802 -11.06 -29.86 23.37
N THR A 803 -11.73 -29.95 24.49
CA THR A 803 -11.23 -30.65 25.67
C THR A 803 -12.10 -31.86 26.03
N GLY A 804 -11.45 -32.98 26.30
CA GLY A 804 -12.11 -34.22 26.73
C GLY A 804 -11.49 -34.76 28.00
N TYR A 805 -12.33 -35.48 28.77
CA TYR A 805 -11.95 -36.21 29.99
C TYR A 805 -12.05 -37.72 29.74
N PRO A 806 -11.03 -38.37 29.21
CA PRO A 806 -11.12 -39.73 28.66
C PRO A 806 -11.17 -40.82 29.72
N VAL A 807 -10.62 -40.58 30.91
CA VAL A 807 -10.52 -41.61 31.95
C VAL A 807 -11.80 -41.67 32.76
N ARG A 808 -12.37 -42.84 32.86
CA ARG A 808 -13.62 -43.15 33.55
C ARG A 808 -13.37 -44.05 34.73
N GLY A 809 -14.13 -43.82 35.80
CA GLY A 809 -14.06 -44.62 37.03
C GLY A 809 -15.21 -44.33 38.01
N SER A 810 -15.20 -45.00 39.15
CA SER A 810 -16.27 -44.93 40.11
C SER A 810 -15.82 -44.69 41.57
N ASN A 811 -14.52 -44.51 41.80
CA ASN A 811 -14.01 -44.22 43.17
C ASN A 811 -14.09 -42.71 43.48
N SER A 812 -13.58 -42.29 44.65
CA SER A 812 -13.60 -40.91 45.14
C SER A 812 -12.86 -39.90 44.25
N ASP A 813 -11.96 -40.39 43.39
CA ASP A 813 -11.18 -39.54 42.51
C ASP A 813 -11.93 -39.12 41.23
N PHE A 814 -13.15 -39.66 41.05
CA PHE A 814 -13.98 -39.39 39.89
C PHE A 814 -15.21 -38.56 40.25
N VAL A 815 -15.53 -37.61 39.41
CA VAL A 815 -16.73 -36.78 39.46
C VAL A 815 -17.68 -37.22 38.35
N ASN A 816 -18.87 -37.69 38.70
CA ASN A 816 -19.84 -38.22 37.73
C ASN A 816 -19.22 -39.25 36.76
N GLY A 817 -18.24 -40.02 37.25
CA GLY A 817 -17.52 -41.00 36.46
C GLY A 817 -16.33 -40.47 35.64
N TYR A 818 -15.97 -39.21 35.77
CA TYR A 818 -14.83 -38.60 35.05
C TYR A 818 -13.66 -38.32 36.00
N SER A 819 -12.44 -38.60 35.56
CA SER A 819 -11.22 -38.19 36.25
C SER A 819 -10.90 -36.72 35.99
N SER A 820 -10.00 -36.17 36.80
CA SER A 820 -9.50 -34.83 36.62
C SER A 820 -8.41 -34.74 35.49
N PHE A 821 -8.00 -35.86 34.93
CA PHE A 821 -7.11 -35.86 33.76
C PHE A 821 -7.86 -35.43 32.50
N ALA A 822 -7.33 -34.49 31.78
CA ALA A 822 -7.93 -33.96 30.55
C ALA A 822 -6.94 -33.94 29.37
N ILE A 823 -7.49 -34.05 28.19
CA ILE A 823 -6.77 -33.84 26.93
C ILE A 823 -7.42 -32.66 26.22
N ALA A 824 -6.67 -31.57 26.04
CA ALA A 824 -7.03 -30.46 25.18
C ALA A 824 -6.35 -30.68 23.80
N VAL A 825 -7.14 -30.87 22.76
CA VAL A 825 -6.70 -31.01 21.38
C VAL A 825 -6.77 -29.65 20.73
N LEU A 826 -5.64 -29.13 20.19
CA LEU A 826 -5.48 -27.72 19.86
C LEU A 826 -4.81 -27.57 18.50
N ALA A 827 -5.41 -26.84 17.59
CA ALA A 827 -4.74 -26.42 16.34
C ALA A 827 -3.55 -25.51 16.66
N ALA A 828 -2.37 -25.83 16.13
CA ALA A 828 -1.14 -25.18 16.53
C ALA A 828 -0.73 -23.99 15.67
N ASN A 829 -1.25 -23.86 14.44
CA ASN A 829 -0.81 -22.86 13.48
C ASN A 829 -1.91 -21.83 13.16
N SER A 830 -3.07 -21.89 13.80
CA SER A 830 -4.14 -20.92 13.59
C SER A 830 -3.85 -19.62 14.36
N THR A 831 -4.39 -18.51 13.87
CA THR A 831 -4.31 -17.20 14.55
C THR A 831 -4.98 -17.22 15.93
N GLY A 832 -5.92 -18.13 16.15
CA GLY A 832 -6.64 -18.34 17.41
C GLY A 832 -5.95 -19.24 18.45
N THR A 833 -4.82 -19.87 18.11
CA THR A 833 -4.14 -20.88 18.96
C THR A 833 -3.91 -20.39 20.39
N ASN A 834 -3.46 -19.17 20.58
CA ASN A 834 -3.20 -18.59 21.90
C ASN A 834 -4.47 -18.49 22.77
N GLY A 835 -5.60 -18.15 22.15
CA GLY A 835 -6.91 -18.14 22.81
C GLY A 835 -7.40 -19.54 23.15
N LEU A 836 -7.23 -20.49 22.21
CA LEU A 836 -7.59 -21.89 22.42
C LEU A 836 -6.80 -22.54 23.56
N VAL A 837 -5.49 -22.29 23.67
CA VAL A 837 -4.67 -22.80 24.78
C VAL A 837 -5.20 -22.30 26.12
N LYS A 838 -5.60 -21.06 26.22
CA LYS A 838 -6.16 -20.48 27.45
C LYS A 838 -7.55 -21.05 27.75
N HIS A 839 -8.42 -21.13 26.73
CA HIS A 839 -9.79 -21.63 26.87
C HIS A 839 -9.82 -23.14 27.14
N GLU A 840 -9.27 -23.94 26.22
CA GLU A 840 -9.32 -25.40 26.30
C GLU A 840 -8.34 -25.94 27.36
N GLY A 841 -7.09 -25.50 27.32
CA GLY A 841 -6.04 -25.95 28.22
C GLY A 841 -6.21 -25.37 29.62
N GLY A 842 -6.31 -24.04 29.73
CA GLY A 842 -6.44 -23.35 31.01
C GLY A 842 -7.85 -23.44 31.58
N GLY A 843 -8.88 -23.15 30.79
CA GLY A 843 -10.26 -23.12 31.26
C GLY A 843 -10.86 -24.50 31.50
N HIS A 844 -10.97 -25.30 30.46
CA HIS A 844 -11.58 -26.64 30.60
C HIS A 844 -10.61 -27.64 31.24
N ALA A 845 -9.48 -27.92 30.61
CA ALA A 845 -8.62 -29.04 31.02
C ALA A 845 -8.08 -28.87 32.43
N PHE A 846 -7.50 -27.73 32.76
CA PHE A 846 -7.00 -27.51 34.12
C PHE A 846 -8.04 -26.87 35.02
N GLY A 847 -8.68 -25.76 34.60
CA GLY A 847 -9.61 -24.98 35.42
C GLY A 847 -10.91 -25.70 35.74
N ARG A 848 -11.24 -26.77 35.03
CA ARG A 848 -12.52 -27.50 35.15
C ARG A 848 -13.72 -26.57 35.01
N LEU A 849 -13.58 -25.54 34.12
CA LEU A 849 -14.60 -24.53 33.88
C LEU A 849 -15.60 -25.02 32.84
N ALA A 850 -16.82 -24.54 32.91
CA ALA A 850 -17.83 -24.71 31.88
C ALA A 850 -17.73 -23.61 30.85
N ASP A 851 -18.24 -23.87 29.63
CA ASP A 851 -18.48 -22.81 28.65
C ASP A 851 -19.52 -21.80 29.17
N GLU A 852 -19.27 -20.54 28.99
CA GLU A 852 -20.18 -19.46 29.38
C GLU A 852 -21.06 -19.00 28.19
N TYR A 853 -20.92 -19.63 27.02
CA TYR A 853 -21.79 -19.41 25.88
C TYR A 853 -22.99 -20.38 25.87
N TYR A 854 -23.96 -20.12 24.99
CA TYR A 854 -25.17 -20.89 24.87
C TYR A 854 -25.63 -21.06 23.40
N SER A 855 -26.45 -22.09 23.16
CA SER A 855 -27.18 -22.26 21.90
C SER A 855 -28.56 -21.64 21.98
N ASN A 856 -28.97 -20.92 20.92
CA ASN A 856 -30.27 -20.27 20.86
C ASN A 856 -31.42 -21.25 21.04
N GLY A 857 -32.37 -20.89 21.89
CA GLY A 857 -33.58 -21.64 22.15
C GLY A 857 -33.49 -22.77 23.21
N ASN A 858 -32.30 -23.12 23.68
CA ASN A 858 -32.11 -24.18 24.65
C ASN A 858 -32.48 -23.71 26.05
N THR A 859 -33.34 -24.48 26.73
CA THR A 859 -33.73 -24.24 28.14
C THR A 859 -33.24 -25.37 29.04
N ALA A 860 -32.58 -25.02 30.15
CA ALA A 860 -32.10 -25.99 31.12
C ALA A 860 -33.28 -26.59 31.95
N SER A 861 -33.39 -27.90 31.93
CA SER A 861 -34.34 -28.65 32.74
C SER A 861 -33.93 -28.67 34.22
N SER A 862 -34.84 -29.07 35.10
CA SER A 862 -34.52 -29.31 36.53
C SER A 862 -33.42 -30.37 36.69
N SER A 863 -33.39 -31.38 35.81
CA SER A 863 -32.33 -32.41 35.80
C SER A 863 -30.96 -31.81 35.48
N ASN A 864 -30.87 -30.90 34.47
CA ASN A 864 -29.62 -30.23 34.12
C ASN A 864 -29.11 -29.35 35.28
N LYS A 865 -30.03 -28.63 35.96
CA LYS A 865 -29.68 -27.83 37.13
C LYS A 865 -29.15 -28.69 38.29
N THR A 866 -29.77 -29.85 38.55
CA THR A 866 -29.28 -30.81 39.52
C THR A 866 -27.91 -31.37 39.13
N GLU A 867 -27.73 -31.71 37.88
CA GLU A 867 -26.45 -32.18 37.34
C GLU A 867 -25.34 -31.15 37.56
N LEU A 868 -25.58 -29.87 37.20
CA LEU A 868 -24.61 -28.81 37.44
C LEU A 868 -24.30 -28.64 38.95
N SER A 869 -25.30 -28.74 39.81
CA SER A 869 -25.09 -28.69 41.26
C SER A 869 -24.22 -29.85 41.77
N ASN A 870 -24.36 -31.04 41.21
CA ASN A 870 -23.50 -32.19 41.52
C ASN A 870 -22.04 -31.97 41.06
N TRP A 871 -21.84 -31.28 39.92
CA TRP A 871 -20.51 -30.87 39.47
C TRP A 871 -19.90 -29.83 40.42
N HIS A 872 -20.67 -28.83 40.87
CA HIS A 872 -20.24 -27.83 41.86
C HIS A 872 -19.76 -28.44 43.17
N ALA A 873 -20.47 -29.42 43.69
CA ALA A 873 -20.13 -30.09 44.93
C ALA A 873 -18.75 -30.78 44.89
N LYS A 874 -18.22 -31.00 43.73
CA LYS A 874 -16.92 -31.62 43.46
C LYS A 874 -15.86 -30.64 42.91
N GLY A 875 -16.13 -29.32 42.93
CA GLY A 875 -15.17 -28.30 42.48
C GLY A 875 -15.11 -28.06 40.97
N TRP A 876 -16.14 -28.49 40.23
CA TRP A 876 -16.23 -28.31 38.79
C TRP A 876 -17.27 -27.25 38.41
N TYR A 877 -17.07 -26.52 37.30
CA TYR A 877 -18.00 -25.62 36.66
C TYR A 877 -18.47 -24.44 37.51
N TRP A 878 -17.65 -24.01 38.49
CA TRP A 878 -18.00 -22.91 39.41
C TRP A 878 -18.25 -21.57 38.73
N ASN A 879 -17.89 -21.44 37.45
CA ASN A 879 -18.12 -20.25 36.66
C ASN A 879 -19.53 -20.16 36.04
N VAL A 880 -20.36 -21.18 36.13
CA VAL A 880 -21.76 -21.18 35.68
C VAL A 880 -22.69 -21.61 36.82
N ASN A 881 -23.88 -21.00 36.92
CA ASN A 881 -24.82 -21.27 38.00
C ASN A 881 -26.15 -21.82 37.49
N PRO A 882 -26.81 -22.77 38.26
CA PRO A 882 -28.13 -23.29 37.90
C PRO A 882 -29.29 -22.34 38.26
N ASN A 883 -29.02 -21.22 38.96
CA ASN A 883 -29.99 -20.20 39.33
C ASN A 883 -29.27 -18.85 39.54
N ASN A 884 -30.05 -17.76 39.67
CA ASN A 884 -29.53 -16.40 39.76
C ASN A 884 -29.15 -15.93 41.18
N THR A 885 -29.09 -16.82 42.17
CA THR A 885 -28.98 -16.38 43.58
C THR A 885 -27.94 -17.09 44.42
N SER A 886 -27.28 -18.20 43.95
CA SER A 886 -26.57 -19.06 44.88
C SER A 886 -25.06 -18.83 45.00
N ASN A 887 -24.27 -19.05 43.95
CA ASN A 887 -22.81 -19.16 44.11
C ASN A 887 -22.02 -17.88 43.94
N TYR A 888 -22.61 -16.87 43.31
CA TYR A 888 -21.92 -15.59 43.10
C TYR A 888 -22.14 -14.57 44.22
N TYR A 889 -22.94 -14.87 45.26
CA TYR A 889 -23.22 -13.89 46.31
C TYR A 889 -21.95 -13.40 47.04
N LYS A 890 -20.94 -14.26 47.18
CA LYS A 890 -19.65 -13.89 47.78
C LYS A 890 -18.90 -12.83 46.98
N PHE A 891 -19.03 -12.87 45.64
CA PHE A 891 -18.43 -11.90 44.76
C PHE A 891 -19.20 -10.59 44.77
N THR A 892 -20.53 -10.63 44.67
CA THR A 892 -21.39 -9.45 44.60
C THR A 892 -21.45 -8.63 45.89
N ASN A 893 -21.13 -9.23 47.02
CA ASN A 893 -21.13 -8.57 48.36
C ASN A 893 -19.70 -8.23 48.86
N SER A 894 -18.71 -8.30 48.04
CA SER A 894 -17.31 -8.13 48.41
C SER A 894 -16.58 -7.03 47.57
N ALA A 895 -15.39 -7.29 47.13
CA ALA A 895 -14.55 -6.39 46.40
C ALA A 895 -14.87 -6.26 44.89
N TYR A 896 -15.94 -6.85 44.40
CA TYR A 896 -16.36 -6.87 43.03
C TYR A 896 -17.61 -6.03 42.80
N THR A 897 -17.63 -5.28 41.68
CA THR A 897 -18.80 -4.54 41.20
C THR A 897 -19.80 -5.49 40.53
N ALA A 898 -21.02 -5.05 40.31
CA ALA A 898 -22.03 -5.83 39.58
C ALA A 898 -21.64 -6.06 38.10
N ASP A 899 -20.82 -5.18 37.51
CA ASP A 899 -20.31 -5.32 36.14
C ASP A 899 -19.16 -6.34 36.07
N GLU A 900 -18.39 -6.51 37.14
CA GLU A 900 -17.33 -7.52 37.22
C GLU A 900 -17.88 -8.93 37.50
N VAL A 901 -18.94 -9.04 38.29
CA VAL A 901 -19.61 -10.34 38.58
C VAL A 901 -21.11 -10.12 38.82
N GLY A 902 -21.89 -10.55 37.85
CA GLY A 902 -23.37 -10.50 37.90
C GLY A 902 -24.01 -11.85 37.66
N TYR A 903 -25.28 -11.82 37.26
CA TYR A 903 -26.07 -13.02 36.94
C TYR A 903 -26.65 -12.84 35.53
N TRP A 904 -25.88 -13.19 34.54
CA TRP A 904 -26.30 -13.09 33.16
C TRP A 904 -26.89 -14.40 32.68
N GLU A 905 -28.15 -14.40 32.26
CA GLU A 905 -28.79 -15.63 31.81
C GLU A 905 -28.10 -16.14 30.53
N GLY A 906 -27.95 -17.44 30.46
CA GLY A 906 -27.20 -18.14 29.42
C GLY A 906 -25.82 -18.62 29.87
N GLY A 907 -25.49 -19.87 29.52
CA GLY A 907 -24.22 -20.56 29.83
C GLY A 907 -24.41 -22.08 29.84
N TRP A 908 -23.29 -22.81 29.82
CA TRP A 908 -23.24 -24.27 29.74
C TRP A 908 -24.12 -24.86 28.61
N GLY A 909 -24.12 -24.15 27.45
CA GLY A 909 -24.93 -24.56 26.28
C GLY A 909 -26.43 -24.20 26.36
N TYR A 910 -26.92 -23.64 27.44
CA TYR A 910 -28.34 -23.30 27.66
C TYR A 910 -28.54 -21.79 27.59
N GLN A 911 -29.46 -21.31 26.77
CA GLN A 911 -29.87 -19.92 26.71
C GLN A 911 -30.64 -19.48 27.94
N TYR A 912 -31.49 -20.35 28.45
CA TYR A 912 -32.37 -20.07 29.59
C TYR A 912 -32.15 -21.04 30.75
N GLY A 913 -32.24 -20.48 31.97
CA GLY A 913 -32.19 -21.25 33.21
C GLY A 913 -30.82 -21.62 33.74
N MET A 914 -29.76 -21.15 33.08
CA MET A 914 -28.39 -21.18 33.56
C MET A 914 -27.81 -19.74 33.51
N TYR A 915 -26.86 -19.45 34.39
CA TYR A 915 -26.35 -18.09 34.56
C TYR A 915 -24.83 -18.07 34.60
N ARG A 916 -24.25 -17.11 33.88
CA ARG A 916 -22.81 -16.83 33.83
C ARG A 916 -22.49 -15.53 34.57
N PRO A 917 -21.24 -15.31 35.02
CA PRO A 917 -20.89 -14.15 35.84
C PRO A 917 -20.68 -12.86 35.06
N THR A 918 -20.41 -12.93 33.75
CA THR A 918 -20.09 -11.79 32.91
C THR A 918 -20.71 -11.91 31.52
N THR A 919 -20.77 -10.80 30.77
CA THR A 919 -21.25 -10.79 29.38
C THR A 919 -20.19 -11.22 28.38
N GLY A 920 -18.92 -11.27 28.81
CA GLY A 920 -17.79 -11.68 27.97
C GLY A 920 -16.65 -12.25 28.79
N GLY A 921 -15.69 -12.88 28.20
CA GLY A 921 -14.51 -13.43 28.86
C GLY A 921 -13.99 -14.71 28.22
N MET A 922 -12.93 -15.27 28.80
CA MET A 922 -12.18 -16.40 28.23
C MET A 922 -13.08 -17.64 27.96
N MET A 923 -14.01 -17.94 28.85
CA MET A 923 -14.89 -19.10 28.68
C MET A 923 -16.14 -18.82 27.83
N GLN A 924 -16.30 -17.61 27.31
CA GLN A 924 -17.39 -17.26 26.39
C GLN A 924 -16.95 -17.23 24.93
N GLY A 925 -15.70 -16.81 24.61
CA GLY A 925 -15.27 -16.64 23.24
C GLY A 925 -13.77 -16.80 23.00
N SER A 926 -13.03 -17.46 23.87
CA SER A 926 -11.57 -17.68 23.79
C SER A 926 -10.75 -16.38 23.72
N THR A 927 -11.34 -15.27 24.17
CA THR A 927 -10.74 -13.93 24.19
C THR A 927 -10.85 -13.29 25.57
N GLY A 928 -10.01 -12.28 25.82
CA GLY A 928 -10.00 -11.56 27.09
C GLY A 928 -9.34 -12.34 28.23
N VAL A 929 -9.88 -12.19 29.43
CA VAL A 929 -9.37 -12.79 30.67
C VAL A 929 -10.40 -13.69 31.34
N PHE A 930 -9.98 -14.54 32.25
CA PHE A 930 -10.90 -15.26 33.12
C PHE A 930 -11.62 -14.28 34.07
N ASN A 931 -12.92 -14.40 34.18
CA ASN A 931 -13.67 -13.64 35.17
C ASN A 931 -13.36 -14.12 36.60
N ALA A 932 -13.78 -13.37 37.61
CA ALA A 932 -13.42 -13.64 39.01
C ALA A 932 -13.87 -15.02 39.51
N PRO A 933 -15.09 -15.56 39.24
CA PRO A 933 -15.43 -16.93 39.55
C PRO A 933 -14.56 -17.98 38.90
N SER A 934 -14.17 -17.76 37.66
CA SER A 934 -13.22 -18.63 36.92
C SER A 934 -11.84 -18.61 37.57
N ARG A 935 -11.31 -17.42 37.87
CA ARG A 935 -10.01 -17.27 38.57
C ARG A 935 -10.06 -17.88 39.97
N HIS A 936 -11.19 -17.76 40.67
CA HIS A 936 -11.38 -18.39 41.98
C HIS A 936 -11.30 -19.92 41.87
N ALA A 937 -12.01 -20.54 40.93
CA ALA A 937 -11.98 -21.98 40.72
C ALA A 937 -10.55 -22.48 40.45
N ILE A 938 -9.81 -21.78 39.56
CA ILE A 938 -8.42 -22.12 39.22
C ILE A 938 -7.51 -21.93 40.45
N TYR A 939 -7.59 -20.76 41.12
CA TYR A 939 -6.80 -20.46 42.33
C TYR A 939 -7.04 -21.50 43.40
N HIS A 940 -8.33 -21.80 43.69
CA HIS A 940 -8.71 -22.79 44.69
C HIS A 940 -8.07 -24.16 44.40
N ARG A 941 -8.16 -24.63 43.14
CA ARG A 941 -7.53 -25.87 42.72
C ARG A 941 -6.02 -25.85 42.92
N ILE A 942 -5.36 -24.80 42.48
CA ILE A 942 -3.90 -24.67 42.60
C ILE A 942 -3.49 -24.77 44.07
N ILE A 943 -4.07 -23.96 44.95
CA ILE A 943 -3.65 -23.90 46.35
C ILE A 943 -3.98 -25.22 47.08
N THR A 944 -5.20 -25.71 46.94
CA THR A 944 -5.62 -26.93 47.70
C THR A 944 -4.90 -28.18 47.24
N GLU A 945 -4.60 -28.34 45.94
CA GLU A 945 -3.93 -29.54 45.43
C GLU A 945 -2.40 -29.48 45.59
N THR A 946 -1.77 -28.29 45.75
CA THR A 946 -0.32 -28.18 45.94
C THR A 946 0.10 -28.00 47.40
N GLU A 947 -0.64 -27.22 48.16
CA GLU A 947 -0.32 -26.89 49.57
C GLU A 947 -1.24 -27.57 50.58
N GLY A 948 -2.33 -28.12 50.12
CA GLY A 948 -3.36 -28.73 50.99
C GLY A 948 -4.59 -27.84 51.23
N ALA A 949 -5.70 -28.47 51.65
CA ALA A 949 -6.98 -27.77 51.80
C ALA A 949 -6.94 -26.62 52.82
N ASP A 950 -6.15 -26.75 53.88
CA ASP A 950 -6.02 -25.75 54.94
C ASP A 950 -5.26 -24.51 54.50
N ALA A 951 -4.51 -24.57 53.40
CA ALA A 951 -3.79 -23.41 52.83
C ALA A 951 -4.72 -22.42 52.16
N TYR A 952 -5.89 -22.85 51.69
CA TYR A 952 -6.89 -22.01 51.05
C TYR A 952 -7.75 -21.25 52.06
N SER A 953 -8.01 -19.97 51.80
CA SER A 953 -9.13 -19.22 52.38
C SER A 953 -9.69 -18.20 51.40
N TRP A 954 -10.95 -17.83 51.55
CA TRP A 954 -11.59 -16.82 50.74
C TRP A 954 -10.85 -15.45 50.79
N SER A 955 -10.39 -15.07 51.99
CA SER A 955 -9.63 -13.80 52.15
C SER A 955 -8.30 -13.81 51.41
N LYS A 956 -7.57 -14.91 51.41
CA LYS A 956 -6.33 -15.06 50.64
C LYS A 956 -6.61 -14.99 49.15
N PHE A 957 -7.69 -15.58 48.66
CA PHE A 957 -8.09 -15.45 47.28
C PHE A 957 -8.39 -13.98 46.91
N LEU A 958 -9.18 -13.28 47.74
CA LEU A 958 -9.48 -11.86 47.50
C LEU A 958 -8.24 -10.99 47.47
N GLU A 959 -7.33 -11.18 48.40
CA GLU A 959 -6.04 -10.44 48.38
C GLU A 959 -5.24 -10.68 47.10
N TYR A 960 -5.14 -11.95 46.73
CA TYR A 960 -4.50 -12.34 45.47
C TYR A 960 -5.20 -11.71 44.25
N ASP A 961 -6.51 -11.84 44.13
CA ASP A 961 -7.26 -11.45 42.93
C ASP A 961 -7.29 -9.93 42.77
N GLN A 962 -7.44 -9.17 43.87
CA GLN A 962 -7.38 -7.70 43.83
C GLN A 962 -6.02 -7.17 43.36
N LYS A 963 -4.93 -7.90 43.63
CA LYS A 963 -3.59 -7.50 43.22
C LYS A 963 -3.30 -7.86 41.77
N ASN A 964 -3.90 -8.91 41.21
CA ASN A 964 -3.45 -9.54 39.97
C ASN A 964 -4.51 -9.54 38.85
N ARG A 965 -5.75 -9.05 39.10
CA ARG A 965 -6.84 -8.96 38.08
C ARG A 965 -6.67 -7.78 37.10
#